data_a269e0e527f7343fb1a7477c2790026c
#
_entry.id   a269e0e527f7343fb1a7477c2790026c
#
_cell.length_a   1.000
_cell.length_b   1.000
_cell.length_c   1.000
_cell.angle_alpha   90.00
_cell.angle_beta   90.00
_cell.angle_gamma   90.00
#
_symmetry.space_group_name_H-M   'P 1'
#
loop_
_entity.id
_entity.type
_entity.pdbx_description
1 polymer ?
#
loop_
_entity_poly.entity_id
_entity_poly.type
_entity_poly.pdbx_seq_one_letter_code
_entity_poly.pdbx_strand_id
1 'polypeptide(L)'
;MAYTRRTPSRQPRVIIVGNPNSGKSSIFNDITGEFQEVSNYPGVTVERAVGFFQTDGIKIRVEDLPGIYSLTPYTDEERIAREEILSSDVDLIINVVDTSNLERSLYLTTQIVELGKPFIIVLNMSDLAEKRGIHLNYERLSCILNVPVIKTVGNRGEGIKELEQAILMCLNEQQKFIPNRTTYGHEVDNVVDSLSDLLTSQLPEDEKGKSRWYAVKLLEKDPQTLDELKNKVTIFTYLEKEIEKQINEIEQHENEDSSVVIALRRYGFISGALRECVSYTGGLKQNITEKIDNIVCNRIIGPLILVGVIGLMFFVVLKTTQEWEWIPFTTGWVSPVGLFEEIFELTALLFSFLEKDYPALHSLITDGVIGGVGAVLSFIPLIFILFLLISWLEDTGYIARIAFIMDRLMRIFGLQGRSVLALIISGGIGAGGCAVPGILATRTFQERKDKIITMLVVPFMSCGAKLPVYALLIAAFFQHNRTFIMLTLWVISWIVALISAFILSRFVIRGEQIPFVLELPPYHIPVFRSVLRHAWGKTWLYIRKAGTLILAVNIIMWALIYIPLPFYNNTQTSERNSVEHSVAGIIGKAIEPVTKYVGFDWKINIALIGGMAAKEVIVGTLGTVYNMEIVDDEQSSLSTVISNDKDWYPLRALTLMIFVMLYAPCVATLVTMWSETGTIRFPLFSLFFSTTAAFVVSLIVFHIGHLLSFGT
;
A
#
# COMPACT_ATOMS: atom_id res chain seq x y z
N MET A 1 -43.09 -31.30 36.28
CA MET A 1 -43.65 -30.90 34.97
C MET A 1 -42.55 -31.08 33.94
N ALA A 2 -42.75 -32.06 33.04
CA ALA A 2 -41.76 -32.39 32.01
C ALA A 2 -41.77 -31.30 30.94
N TYR A 3 -40.67 -30.57 30.81
CA TYR A 3 -40.46 -29.63 29.73
C TYR A 3 -40.29 -30.39 28.41
N THR A 4 -41.31 -30.33 27.52
CA THR A 4 -41.19 -30.77 26.15
C THR A 4 -40.25 -29.82 25.42
N ARG A 5 -38.98 -30.23 25.28
CA ARG A 5 -37.98 -29.59 24.38
C ARG A 5 -38.52 -29.70 22.95
N ARG A 6 -38.97 -28.59 22.34
CA ARG A 6 -39.08 -28.51 20.89
C ARG A 6 -37.67 -28.44 20.36
N THR A 7 -37.19 -29.50 19.75
CA THR A 7 -35.96 -29.46 18.90
C THR A 7 -36.23 -28.47 17.77
N PRO A 8 -35.41 -27.46 17.58
CA PRO A 8 -35.55 -26.55 16.44
C PRO A 8 -35.49 -27.37 15.14
N SER A 9 -36.41 -27.13 14.24
CA SER A 9 -36.54 -27.83 12.97
C SER A 9 -35.34 -27.60 12.04
N ARG A 10 -34.46 -26.66 12.37
CA ARG A 10 -33.27 -26.26 11.67
C ARG A 10 -32.14 -26.03 12.68
N GLN A 11 -30.88 -26.34 12.27
CA GLN A 11 -29.68 -26.04 13.05
C GLN A 11 -29.51 -24.52 13.20
N PRO A 12 -29.37 -23.98 14.44
CA PRO A 12 -29.19 -22.55 14.65
C PRO A 12 -27.89 -22.04 14.01
N ARG A 13 -27.97 -20.89 13.33
CA ARG A 13 -26.85 -20.21 12.67
C ARG A 13 -26.50 -18.95 13.43
N VAL A 14 -25.29 -18.90 13.93
CA VAL A 14 -24.70 -17.77 14.68
C VAL A 14 -23.55 -17.19 13.87
N ILE A 15 -23.50 -15.88 13.74
CA ILE A 15 -22.40 -15.19 13.05
C ILE A 15 -21.62 -14.31 14.02
N ILE A 16 -20.29 -14.28 13.85
CA ILE A 16 -19.40 -13.40 14.61
C ILE A 16 -19.02 -12.21 13.74
N VAL A 17 -19.27 -11.01 14.24
CA VAL A 17 -19.00 -9.74 13.58
C VAL A 17 -18.17 -8.83 14.48
N GLY A 18 -17.53 -7.82 13.93
CA GLY A 18 -16.79 -6.81 14.70
C GLY A 18 -15.69 -6.18 13.87
N ASN A 19 -15.06 -5.18 14.44
CA ASN A 19 -14.00 -4.45 13.76
C ASN A 19 -12.77 -5.35 13.45
N PRO A 20 -11.98 -5.03 12.42
CA PRO A 20 -10.66 -5.63 12.25
C PRO A 20 -9.84 -5.52 13.54
N ASN A 21 -9.11 -6.57 13.88
CA ASN A 21 -8.28 -6.67 15.08
C ASN A 21 -9.01 -6.63 16.45
N SER A 22 -10.34 -6.73 16.49
CA SER A 22 -11.09 -6.84 17.75
C SER A 22 -10.95 -8.21 18.44
N GLY A 23 -10.29 -9.18 17.80
CA GLY A 23 -10.09 -10.54 18.32
C GLY A 23 -11.21 -11.52 18.00
N LYS A 24 -12.00 -11.29 16.92
CA LYS A 24 -13.06 -12.18 16.44
C LYS A 24 -12.61 -13.61 16.29
N SER A 25 -11.53 -13.82 15.52
CA SER A 25 -11.02 -15.17 15.24
C SER A 25 -10.51 -15.88 16.49
N SER A 26 -10.04 -15.16 17.51
CA SER A 26 -9.70 -15.74 18.80
C SER A 26 -10.95 -16.26 19.50
N ILE A 27 -11.99 -15.44 19.60
CA ILE A 27 -13.30 -15.83 20.20
C ILE A 27 -13.93 -16.99 19.41
N PHE A 28 -13.86 -16.95 18.06
CA PHE A 28 -14.35 -18.03 17.20
C PHE A 28 -13.61 -19.36 17.51
N ASN A 29 -12.29 -19.32 17.60
CA ASN A 29 -11.46 -20.50 17.92
C ASN A 29 -11.75 -21.04 19.33
N ASP A 30 -11.93 -20.15 20.30
CA ASP A 30 -12.22 -20.54 21.69
C ASP A 30 -13.61 -21.21 21.82
N ILE A 31 -14.62 -20.77 21.03
CA ILE A 31 -15.95 -21.36 21.05
C ILE A 31 -16.00 -22.69 20.27
N THR A 32 -15.36 -22.76 19.10
CA THR A 32 -15.49 -23.90 18.17
C THR A 32 -14.44 -24.98 18.40
N GLY A 33 -13.35 -24.69 19.11
CA GLY A 33 -12.25 -25.62 19.34
C GLY A 33 -11.58 -26.07 18.03
N GLU A 34 -11.32 -27.37 17.89
CA GLU A 34 -10.64 -27.96 16.72
C GLU A 34 -11.58 -28.19 15.52
N PHE A 35 -12.88 -27.96 15.65
CA PHE A 35 -13.88 -28.22 14.61
C PHE A 35 -14.08 -27.02 13.68
N GLN A 36 -13.13 -26.77 12.80
CA GLN A 36 -13.18 -25.65 11.86
C GLN A 36 -13.04 -26.13 10.41
N GLU A 37 -13.89 -25.57 9.54
CA GLU A 37 -13.77 -25.70 8.09
C GLU A 37 -13.42 -24.33 7.50
N VAL A 38 -12.26 -24.21 6.86
CA VAL A 38 -11.85 -22.99 6.16
C VAL A 38 -12.08 -23.19 4.67
N SER A 39 -12.85 -22.30 4.07
CA SER A 39 -13.14 -22.28 2.64
C SER A 39 -13.15 -20.83 2.14
N ASN A 40 -13.35 -20.59 0.86
CA ASN A 40 -13.55 -19.24 0.34
C ASN A 40 -15.03 -19.01 0.04
N TYR A 41 -15.48 -17.76 0.14
CA TYR A 41 -16.80 -17.38 -0.35
C TYR A 41 -16.89 -17.59 -1.88
N PRO A 42 -18.03 -18.04 -2.41
CA PRO A 42 -18.17 -18.32 -3.84
C PRO A 42 -17.84 -17.09 -4.71
N GLY A 43 -16.91 -17.28 -5.64
CA GLY A 43 -16.54 -16.24 -6.62
C GLY A 43 -15.58 -15.15 -6.15
N VAL A 44 -15.07 -15.22 -4.93
CA VAL A 44 -14.12 -14.25 -4.37
C VAL A 44 -13.00 -14.94 -3.59
N THR A 45 -11.91 -14.21 -3.35
CA THR A 45 -10.72 -14.72 -2.59
C THR A 45 -10.81 -14.47 -1.09
N VAL A 46 -12.02 -14.26 -0.56
CA VAL A 46 -12.26 -13.99 0.86
C VAL A 46 -12.47 -15.30 1.61
N GLU A 47 -11.71 -15.50 2.67
CA GLU A 47 -11.80 -16.70 3.51
C GLU A 47 -13.10 -16.73 4.32
N ARG A 48 -13.70 -17.91 4.40
CA ARG A 48 -14.86 -18.21 5.21
C ARG A 48 -14.48 -19.27 6.24
N ALA A 49 -14.55 -18.94 7.52
CA ALA A 49 -14.32 -19.88 8.60
C ALA A 49 -15.67 -20.29 9.21
N VAL A 50 -15.99 -21.58 9.16
CA VAL A 50 -17.20 -22.17 9.73
C VAL A 50 -16.79 -23.18 10.78
N GLY A 51 -17.39 -23.09 11.95
CA GLY A 51 -17.17 -24.01 13.03
C GLY A 51 -18.49 -24.46 13.67
N PHE A 52 -18.39 -25.46 14.52
CA PHE A 52 -19.54 -26.01 15.24
C PHE A 52 -19.17 -26.16 16.71
N PHE A 53 -20.10 -25.79 17.57
CA PHE A 53 -20.00 -26.20 18.96
C PHE A 53 -21.29 -26.84 19.42
N GLN A 54 -21.19 -27.69 20.42
CA GLN A 54 -22.33 -28.43 20.95
C GLN A 54 -22.47 -28.13 22.43
N THR A 55 -23.64 -27.64 22.82
CA THR A 55 -23.97 -27.38 24.21
C THR A 55 -25.42 -27.78 24.46
N ASP A 56 -25.72 -28.38 25.63
CA ASP A 56 -27.02 -28.91 26.01
C ASP A 56 -27.72 -29.81 24.95
N GLY A 57 -26.90 -30.53 24.13
CA GLY A 57 -27.40 -31.41 23.08
C GLY A 57 -27.85 -30.71 21.81
N ILE A 58 -27.67 -29.37 21.70
CA ILE A 58 -27.95 -28.58 20.52
C ILE A 58 -26.62 -28.34 19.79
N LYS A 59 -26.55 -28.70 18.51
CA LYS A 59 -25.42 -28.38 17.63
C LYS A 59 -25.66 -27.02 16.98
N ILE A 60 -24.77 -26.05 17.24
CA ILE A 60 -24.85 -24.67 16.76
C ILE A 60 -23.76 -24.46 15.72
N ARG A 61 -24.14 -23.87 14.59
CA ARG A 61 -23.18 -23.48 13.53
C ARG A 61 -22.75 -22.05 13.76
N VAL A 62 -21.44 -21.82 13.83
CA VAL A 62 -20.83 -20.51 14.02
C VAL A 62 -19.98 -20.16 12.80
N GLU A 63 -20.10 -18.92 12.31
CA GLU A 63 -19.33 -18.41 11.18
C GLU A 63 -18.59 -17.14 11.58
N ASP A 64 -17.26 -17.10 11.33
CA ASP A 64 -16.46 -15.87 11.50
C ASP A 64 -16.52 -15.04 10.21
N LEU A 65 -17.07 -13.83 10.29
CA LEU A 65 -17.16 -12.91 9.16
C LEU A 65 -15.92 -12.01 9.07
N PRO A 66 -15.57 -11.54 7.86
CA PRO A 66 -14.55 -10.52 7.69
C PRO A 66 -14.78 -9.33 8.60
N GLY A 67 -13.67 -8.71 9.08
CA GLY A 67 -13.75 -7.54 9.95
C GLY A 67 -14.26 -6.32 9.22
N ILE A 68 -15.30 -5.67 9.76
CA ILE A 68 -15.92 -4.48 9.19
C ILE A 68 -16.02 -3.36 10.21
N TYR A 69 -15.95 -2.12 9.75
CA TYR A 69 -16.17 -0.94 10.60
C TYR A 69 -17.58 -0.40 10.50
N SER A 70 -18.25 -0.67 9.39
CA SER A 70 -19.60 -0.18 9.07
C SER A 70 -20.32 -1.16 8.16
N LEU A 71 -21.64 -1.12 8.14
CA LEU A 71 -22.49 -1.83 7.18
C LEU A 71 -22.66 -1.08 5.85
N THR A 72 -21.92 0.00 5.63
CA THR A 72 -21.76 0.65 4.32
C THR A 72 -20.50 0.09 3.68
N PRO A 73 -20.59 -0.84 2.71
CA PRO A 73 -19.41 -1.55 2.22
C PRO A 73 -18.65 -0.74 1.19
N TYR A 74 -17.33 -0.74 1.33
CA TYR A 74 -16.39 -0.16 0.39
C TYR A 74 -15.48 -1.21 -0.25
N THR A 75 -15.39 -2.40 0.38
CA THR A 75 -14.58 -3.53 -0.10
C THR A 75 -15.46 -4.74 -0.36
N ASP A 76 -14.96 -5.71 -1.15
CA ASP A 76 -15.67 -6.99 -1.37
C ASP A 76 -15.86 -7.76 -0.06
N GLU A 77 -14.91 -7.68 0.88
CA GLU A 77 -15.00 -8.28 2.21
C GLU A 77 -16.14 -7.69 3.03
N GLU A 78 -16.26 -6.36 3.04
CA GLU A 78 -17.35 -5.66 3.74
C GLU A 78 -18.71 -5.93 3.10
N ARG A 79 -18.76 -6.06 1.77
CA ARG A 79 -19.98 -6.41 1.04
C ARG A 79 -20.47 -7.80 1.43
N ILE A 80 -19.58 -8.80 1.48
CA ILE A 80 -19.91 -10.15 1.91
C ILE A 80 -20.41 -10.16 3.36
N ALA A 81 -19.70 -9.49 4.26
CA ALA A 81 -20.10 -9.41 5.66
C ALA A 81 -21.49 -8.77 5.80
N ARG A 82 -21.79 -7.69 5.05
CA ARG A 82 -23.11 -7.06 5.03
C ARG A 82 -24.19 -8.01 4.53
N GLU A 83 -23.98 -8.70 3.39
CA GLU A 83 -24.92 -9.64 2.81
C GLU A 83 -25.27 -10.76 3.80
N GLU A 84 -24.26 -11.31 4.49
CA GLU A 84 -24.45 -12.35 5.50
C GLU A 84 -25.20 -11.82 6.75
N ILE A 85 -24.88 -10.62 7.23
CA ILE A 85 -25.56 -9.99 8.38
C ILE A 85 -27.04 -9.72 8.05
N LEU A 86 -27.32 -9.30 6.82
CA LEU A 86 -28.70 -9.03 6.36
C LEU A 86 -29.49 -10.30 6.05
N SER A 87 -28.83 -11.46 5.88
CA SER A 87 -29.48 -12.74 5.57
C SER A 87 -30.55 -13.09 6.60
N SER A 88 -31.71 -13.54 6.13
CA SER A 88 -32.81 -14.01 7.01
C SER A 88 -32.49 -15.30 7.77
N ASP A 89 -31.42 -16.00 7.34
CA ASP A 89 -30.99 -17.27 7.92
C ASP A 89 -30.20 -17.15 9.23
N VAL A 90 -29.82 -15.95 9.64
CA VAL A 90 -29.04 -15.70 10.84
C VAL A 90 -29.97 -15.59 12.04
N ASP A 91 -29.76 -16.48 13.01
CA ASP A 91 -30.57 -16.56 14.22
C ASP A 91 -30.02 -15.67 15.35
N LEU A 92 -28.69 -15.46 15.41
CA LEU A 92 -28.03 -14.63 16.42
C LEU A 92 -26.73 -14.02 15.88
N ILE A 93 -26.47 -12.77 16.24
CA ILE A 93 -25.23 -12.06 15.94
C ILE A 93 -24.37 -11.92 17.21
N ILE A 94 -23.10 -12.28 17.15
CA ILE A 94 -22.10 -11.99 18.20
C ILE A 94 -21.26 -10.82 17.73
N ASN A 95 -21.41 -9.67 18.35
CA ASN A 95 -20.64 -8.46 18.02
C ASN A 95 -19.44 -8.34 18.95
N VAL A 96 -18.24 -8.58 18.42
CA VAL A 96 -16.96 -8.48 19.16
C VAL A 96 -16.45 -7.05 19.13
N VAL A 97 -16.42 -6.43 20.29
CA VAL A 97 -16.05 -5.04 20.53
C VAL A 97 -14.70 -4.98 21.24
N ASP A 98 -13.77 -4.21 20.73
CA ASP A 98 -12.50 -3.89 21.42
C ASP A 98 -12.75 -2.92 22.56
N THR A 99 -12.63 -3.41 23.80
CA THR A 99 -12.85 -2.60 25.01
C THR A 99 -11.82 -1.49 25.18
N SER A 100 -10.66 -1.63 24.56
CA SER A 100 -9.61 -0.60 24.60
C SER A 100 -9.90 0.60 23.68
N ASN A 101 -10.89 0.44 22.75
CA ASN A 101 -11.28 1.45 21.76
C ASN A 101 -12.82 1.44 21.54
N LEU A 102 -13.55 1.76 22.60
CA LEU A 102 -15.00 1.59 22.66
C LEU A 102 -15.77 2.45 21.67
N GLU A 103 -15.46 3.75 21.57
CA GLU A 103 -16.23 4.68 20.73
C GLU A 103 -16.33 4.21 19.29
N ARG A 104 -15.21 3.76 18.74
CA ARG A 104 -15.16 3.27 17.36
C ARG A 104 -15.82 1.89 17.20
N SER A 105 -15.57 0.99 18.15
CA SER A 105 -16.08 -0.37 18.05
C SER A 105 -17.60 -0.43 18.23
N LEU A 106 -18.17 0.49 19.00
CA LEU A 106 -19.62 0.62 19.18
C LEU A 106 -20.32 1.27 17.97
N TYR A 107 -19.59 1.87 17.02
CA TYR A 107 -20.22 2.41 15.81
C TYR A 107 -20.92 1.32 14.98
N LEU A 108 -20.28 0.19 14.78
CA LEU A 108 -20.91 -0.98 14.16
C LEU A 108 -22.08 -1.49 14.99
N THR A 109 -21.96 -1.47 16.32
CA THR A 109 -23.03 -1.88 17.24
C THR A 109 -24.32 -1.07 17.01
N THR A 110 -24.22 0.26 16.81
CA THR A 110 -25.40 1.11 16.55
C THR A 110 -26.12 0.68 15.26
N GLN A 111 -25.37 0.27 14.23
CA GLN A 111 -25.95 -0.21 12.96
C GLN A 111 -26.59 -1.60 13.10
N ILE A 112 -26.03 -2.48 13.95
CA ILE A 112 -26.62 -3.78 14.25
C ILE A 112 -27.93 -3.60 15.05
N VAL A 113 -27.99 -2.64 15.98
CA VAL A 113 -29.22 -2.26 16.71
C VAL A 113 -30.34 -1.89 15.74
N GLU A 114 -30.05 -1.15 14.68
CA GLU A 114 -31.03 -0.71 13.69
C GLU A 114 -31.64 -1.87 12.88
N LEU A 115 -30.93 -3.00 12.75
CA LEU A 115 -31.43 -4.20 12.09
C LEU A 115 -32.52 -4.92 12.88
N GLY A 116 -32.63 -4.66 14.18
CA GLY A 116 -33.62 -5.31 15.06
C GLY A 116 -33.43 -6.82 15.27
N LYS A 117 -32.27 -7.37 14.86
CA LYS A 117 -31.91 -8.79 15.06
C LYS A 117 -31.40 -9.04 16.48
N PRO A 118 -31.60 -10.25 17.04
CA PRO A 118 -30.98 -10.63 18.30
C PRO A 118 -29.45 -10.60 18.19
N PHE A 119 -28.78 -9.96 19.16
CA PHE A 119 -27.32 -9.96 19.20
C PHE A 119 -26.78 -9.89 20.62
N ILE A 120 -25.53 -10.31 20.77
CA ILE A 120 -24.76 -10.27 22.02
C ILE A 120 -23.55 -9.38 21.78
N ILE A 121 -23.20 -8.54 22.74
CA ILE A 121 -21.95 -7.76 22.73
C ILE A 121 -20.89 -8.53 23.52
N VAL A 122 -19.77 -8.80 22.89
CA VAL A 122 -18.59 -9.39 23.50
C VAL A 122 -17.50 -8.33 23.64
N LEU A 123 -17.26 -7.89 24.86
CA LEU A 123 -16.24 -6.90 25.20
C LEU A 123 -14.90 -7.60 25.39
N ASN A 124 -14.15 -7.73 24.27
CA ASN A 124 -12.84 -8.38 24.27
C ASN A 124 -11.71 -7.40 24.63
N MET A 125 -10.51 -7.92 24.94
CA MET A 125 -9.35 -7.13 25.37
C MET A 125 -9.60 -6.32 26.64
N SER A 126 -10.46 -6.79 27.53
CA SER A 126 -10.82 -6.10 28.77
C SER A 126 -9.63 -5.89 29.69
N ASP A 127 -8.64 -6.80 29.67
CA ASP A 127 -7.38 -6.67 30.42
C ASP A 127 -6.51 -5.49 29.94
N LEU A 128 -6.56 -5.17 28.64
CA LEU A 128 -5.89 -3.99 28.07
C LEU A 128 -6.58 -2.70 28.48
N ALA A 129 -7.93 -2.69 28.49
CA ALA A 129 -8.72 -1.55 28.92
C ALA A 129 -8.45 -1.25 30.40
N GLU A 130 -8.45 -2.26 31.28
CA GLU A 130 -8.15 -2.10 32.70
C GLU A 130 -6.72 -1.57 32.95
N LYS A 131 -5.72 -2.07 32.20
CA LYS A 131 -4.35 -1.55 32.27
C LYS A 131 -4.25 -0.08 31.83
N ARG A 132 -5.16 0.38 30.97
CA ARG A 132 -5.29 1.80 30.58
C ARG A 132 -6.11 2.63 31.56
N GLY A 133 -6.57 2.03 32.65
CA GLY A 133 -7.40 2.71 33.67
C GLY A 133 -8.84 2.93 33.21
N ILE A 134 -9.30 2.23 32.20
CA ILE A 134 -10.69 2.26 31.69
C ILE A 134 -11.48 1.21 32.45
N HIS A 135 -12.41 1.65 33.30
CA HIS A 135 -13.35 0.77 34.00
C HIS A 135 -14.72 0.95 33.39
N LEU A 136 -15.22 -0.12 32.79
CA LEU A 136 -16.54 -0.15 32.16
C LEU A 136 -17.56 -0.85 33.05
N ASN A 137 -18.70 -0.24 33.26
CA ASN A 137 -19.85 -0.87 33.91
C ASN A 137 -20.66 -1.63 32.84
N TYR A 138 -20.46 -2.94 32.76
CA TYR A 138 -21.06 -3.83 31.76
C TYR A 138 -22.58 -3.92 31.91
N GLU A 139 -23.08 -3.96 33.18
CA GLU A 139 -24.51 -4.03 33.47
C GLU A 139 -25.22 -2.76 33.00
N ARG A 140 -24.61 -1.58 33.22
CA ARG A 140 -25.20 -0.34 32.75
C ARG A 140 -25.27 -0.26 31.23
N LEU A 141 -24.22 -0.71 30.53
CA LEU A 141 -24.22 -0.77 29.06
C LEU A 141 -25.28 -1.75 28.54
N SER A 142 -25.42 -2.91 29.19
CA SER A 142 -26.45 -3.90 28.88
C SER A 142 -27.86 -3.29 29.06
N CYS A 143 -28.10 -2.52 30.12
CA CYS A 143 -29.38 -1.84 30.34
C CYS A 143 -29.65 -0.76 29.30
N ILE A 144 -28.64 0.05 28.90
CA ILE A 144 -28.82 1.12 27.90
C ILE A 144 -29.19 0.53 26.54
N LEU A 145 -28.50 -0.53 26.11
CA LEU A 145 -28.70 -1.15 24.80
C LEU A 145 -29.78 -2.25 24.82
N ASN A 146 -30.18 -2.71 26.00
CA ASN A 146 -31.12 -3.84 26.23
C ASN A 146 -30.65 -5.13 25.53
N VAL A 147 -29.36 -5.45 25.60
CA VAL A 147 -28.73 -6.65 25.04
C VAL A 147 -27.74 -7.27 26.04
N PRO A 148 -27.49 -8.57 26.00
CA PRO A 148 -26.43 -9.19 26.81
C PRO A 148 -25.05 -8.61 26.47
N VAL A 149 -24.27 -8.28 27.48
CA VAL A 149 -22.89 -7.77 27.37
C VAL A 149 -21.97 -8.69 28.16
N ILE A 150 -21.06 -9.34 27.48
CA ILE A 150 -20.16 -10.33 28.09
C ILE A 150 -18.72 -9.82 28.01
N LYS A 151 -18.03 -9.86 29.14
CA LYS A 151 -16.61 -9.53 29.24
C LYS A 151 -15.76 -10.75 28.85
N THR A 152 -14.76 -10.54 27.97
CA THR A 152 -13.85 -11.61 27.55
C THR A 152 -12.41 -11.15 27.47
N VAL A 153 -11.48 -12.13 27.58
CA VAL A 153 -10.06 -11.98 27.24
C VAL A 153 -9.69 -13.19 26.36
N GLY A 154 -9.87 -13.04 25.05
CA GLY A 154 -9.76 -14.12 24.07
C GLY A 154 -8.45 -14.90 24.13
N ASN A 155 -7.32 -14.24 24.41
CA ASN A 155 -6.02 -14.94 24.54
C ASN A 155 -5.90 -15.85 25.77
N ARG A 156 -6.87 -15.81 26.68
CA ARG A 156 -6.90 -16.60 27.93
C ARG A 156 -8.13 -17.47 28.08
N GLY A 157 -9.05 -17.40 27.14
CA GLY A 157 -10.34 -18.11 27.22
C GLY A 157 -11.24 -17.64 28.37
N GLU A 158 -10.98 -16.45 28.94
CA GLU A 158 -11.82 -15.89 30.01
C GLU A 158 -13.13 -15.37 29.44
N GLY A 159 -14.27 -15.69 30.06
CA GLY A 159 -15.62 -15.24 29.64
C GLY A 159 -16.29 -16.10 28.57
N ILE A 160 -15.66 -17.17 28.09
CA ILE A 160 -16.22 -18.01 27.01
C ILE A 160 -17.43 -18.82 27.51
N LYS A 161 -17.39 -19.35 28.73
CA LYS A 161 -18.53 -20.10 29.31
C LYS A 161 -19.76 -19.22 29.52
N GLU A 162 -19.56 -17.99 29.95
CA GLU A 162 -20.61 -16.99 30.09
C GLU A 162 -21.21 -16.62 28.71
N LEU A 163 -20.36 -16.56 27.69
CA LEU A 163 -20.80 -16.33 26.30
C LEU A 163 -21.63 -17.52 25.77
N GLU A 164 -21.21 -18.77 26.00
CA GLU A 164 -21.97 -19.95 25.62
C GLU A 164 -23.37 -19.97 26.26
N GLN A 165 -23.46 -19.64 27.56
CA GLN A 165 -24.71 -19.50 28.26
C GLN A 165 -25.61 -18.41 27.69
N ALA A 166 -25.01 -17.23 27.35
CA ALA A 166 -25.75 -16.13 26.74
C ALA A 166 -26.29 -16.51 25.35
N ILE A 167 -25.51 -17.24 24.54
CA ILE A 167 -25.93 -17.75 23.25
C ILE A 167 -27.19 -18.67 23.42
N LEU A 168 -27.14 -19.59 24.38
CA LEU A 168 -28.27 -20.47 24.64
C LEU A 168 -29.50 -19.70 25.12
N MET A 169 -29.32 -18.69 25.98
CA MET A 169 -30.42 -17.85 26.45
C MET A 169 -31.12 -17.10 25.31
N CYS A 170 -30.31 -16.56 24.37
CA CYS A 170 -30.83 -15.82 23.22
C CYS A 170 -31.52 -16.73 22.17
N LEU A 171 -31.02 -17.98 22.00
CA LEU A 171 -31.60 -18.94 21.05
C LEU A 171 -32.87 -19.63 21.61
N ASN A 172 -32.99 -19.74 22.93
CA ASN A 172 -34.23 -20.21 23.59
C ASN A 172 -35.22 -19.06 23.64
N GLU A 173 -36.38 -19.20 22.96
CA GLU A 173 -37.46 -18.17 22.81
C GLU A 173 -37.98 -17.55 24.12
N GLN A 174 -37.47 -17.92 25.28
CA GLN A 174 -37.92 -17.46 26.60
C GLN A 174 -37.54 -16.02 26.96
N GLN A 175 -36.51 -15.44 26.35
CA GLN A 175 -36.14 -14.05 26.53
C GLN A 175 -35.75 -13.43 25.16
N LYS A 176 -36.70 -12.78 24.51
CA LYS A 176 -36.40 -11.95 23.35
C LYS A 176 -35.81 -10.61 23.84
N PHE A 177 -34.53 -10.48 23.78
CA PHE A 177 -33.87 -9.18 23.92
C PHE A 177 -34.13 -8.35 22.66
N ILE A 178 -35.00 -7.33 22.77
CA ILE A 178 -35.22 -6.36 21.70
C ILE A 178 -34.32 -5.18 21.97
N PRO A 179 -33.31 -4.90 21.11
CA PRO A 179 -32.39 -3.78 21.32
C PRO A 179 -33.14 -2.46 21.44
N ASN A 180 -32.69 -1.60 22.35
CA ASN A 180 -33.18 -0.23 22.42
C ASN A 180 -32.77 0.54 21.16
N ARG A 181 -33.67 1.35 20.60
CA ARG A 181 -33.42 2.11 19.37
C ARG A 181 -32.31 3.13 19.55
N THR A 182 -31.44 3.28 18.56
CA THR A 182 -30.51 4.40 18.48
C THR A 182 -31.31 5.69 18.22
N THR A 183 -31.02 6.76 18.95
CA THR A 183 -31.65 8.06 18.76
C THR A 183 -30.75 9.01 18.02
N TYR A 184 -31.30 9.70 17.03
CA TYR A 184 -30.61 10.66 16.17
C TYR A 184 -30.95 12.13 16.50
N GLY A 185 -31.83 12.32 17.50
CA GLY A 185 -32.45 13.61 17.84
C GLY A 185 -33.80 13.79 17.17
N HIS A 186 -34.65 14.58 17.81
CA HIS A 186 -36.08 14.65 17.52
C HIS A 186 -36.42 14.89 16.03
N GLU A 187 -35.68 15.75 15.35
CA GLU A 187 -35.91 16.09 13.96
C GLU A 187 -35.58 14.94 13.01
N VAL A 188 -34.38 14.38 13.16
CA VAL A 188 -33.92 13.25 12.32
C VAL A 188 -34.73 12.00 12.61
N ASP A 189 -35.08 11.72 13.88
CA ASP A 189 -35.90 10.56 14.27
C ASP A 189 -37.30 10.64 13.64
N ASN A 190 -37.93 11.82 13.56
CA ASN A 190 -39.23 12.00 12.89
C ASN A 190 -39.13 11.64 11.38
N VAL A 191 -38.07 12.04 10.72
CA VAL A 191 -37.84 11.71 9.31
C VAL A 191 -37.59 10.20 9.13
N VAL A 192 -36.77 9.61 9.99
CA VAL A 192 -36.50 8.16 9.97
C VAL A 192 -37.78 7.35 10.21
N ASP A 193 -38.59 7.75 11.19
CA ASP A 193 -39.85 7.04 11.49
C ASP A 193 -40.87 7.18 10.32
N SER A 194 -41.02 8.39 9.74
CA SER A 194 -41.87 8.61 8.57
C SER A 194 -41.44 7.76 7.35
N LEU A 195 -40.16 7.71 7.04
CA LEU A 195 -39.63 6.87 5.95
C LEU A 195 -39.75 5.39 6.28
N SER A 196 -39.54 5.00 7.53
CA SER A 196 -39.71 3.60 7.98
C SER A 196 -41.14 3.12 7.84
N ASP A 197 -42.14 3.93 8.21
CA ASP A 197 -43.54 3.60 8.06
C ASP A 197 -43.95 3.45 6.60
N LEU A 198 -43.44 4.32 5.74
CA LEU A 198 -43.65 4.26 4.30
C LEU A 198 -43.06 2.97 3.71
N LEU A 199 -41.83 2.61 4.09
CA LEU A 199 -41.15 1.39 3.67
C LEU A 199 -41.84 0.14 4.21
N THR A 200 -42.35 0.15 5.44
CA THR A 200 -43.06 -0.98 6.06
C THR A 200 -44.30 -1.34 5.26
N SER A 201 -44.95 -0.35 4.65
CA SER A 201 -46.15 -0.60 3.82
C SER A 201 -45.81 -1.23 2.45
N GLN A 202 -44.58 -1.12 1.99
CA GLN A 202 -44.15 -1.50 0.62
C GLN A 202 -43.25 -2.74 0.59
N LEU A 203 -42.58 -3.07 1.70
CA LEU A 203 -41.65 -4.17 1.79
C LEU A 203 -42.39 -5.53 1.99
N PRO A 204 -41.80 -6.64 1.49
CA PRO A 204 -42.25 -8.00 1.81
C PRO A 204 -42.30 -8.25 3.33
N GLU A 205 -43.17 -9.16 3.77
CA GLU A 205 -43.39 -9.47 5.20
C GLU A 205 -42.13 -9.86 5.96
N ASP A 206 -41.24 -10.59 5.33
CA ASP A 206 -39.95 -11.04 5.87
C ASP A 206 -38.91 -9.90 6.01
N GLU A 207 -39.11 -8.78 5.35
CA GLU A 207 -38.20 -7.62 5.38
C GLU A 207 -38.73 -6.40 6.13
N LYS A 208 -40.01 -6.43 6.54
CA LYS A 208 -40.63 -5.33 7.29
C LYS A 208 -39.86 -4.95 8.56
N GLY A 209 -39.22 -5.92 9.21
CA GLY A 209 -38.40 -5.69 10.39
C GLY A 209 -37.13 -4.83 10.13
N LYS A 210 -36.70 -4.68 8.85
CA LYS A 210 -35.57 -3.91 8.44
C LYS A 210 -35.90 -2.48 7.95
N SER A 211 -37.18 -2.08 7.99
CA SER A 211 -37.67 -0.82 7.44
C SER A 211 -36.91 0.40 8.00
N ARG A 212 -36.65 0.44 9.31
CA ARG A 212 -35.92 1.51 9.95
C ARG A 212 -34.44 1.55 9.48
N TRP A 213 -33.81 0.38 9.35
CA TRP A 213 -32.45 0.29 8.84
C TRP A 213 -32.36 0.81 7.39
N TYR A 214 -33.30 0.42 6.53
CA TYR A 214 -33.39 0.95 5.18
C TYR A 214 -33.60 2.48 5.17
N ALA A 215 -34.48 3.01 6.03
CA ALA A 215 -34.72 4.45 6.13
C ALA A 215 -33.44 5.22 6.48
N VAL A 216 -32.69 4.74 7.48
CA VAL A 216 -31.40 5.38 7.87
C VAL A 216 -30.38 5.28 6.73
N LYS A 217 -30.27 4.13 6.05
CA LYS A 217 -29.34 3.93 4.93
C LYS A 217 -29.67 4.81 3.71
N LEU A 218 -30.94 5.07 3.45
CA LEU A 218 -31.35 6.01 2.42
C LEU A 218 -30.95 7.45 2.74
N LEU A 219 -31.06 7.86 4.00
CA LEU A 219 -30.57 9.16 4.46
C LEU A 219 -29.05 9.27 4.45
N GLU A 220 -28.32 8.14 4.58
CA GLU A 220 -26.87 8.06 4.38
C GLU A 220 -26.47 8.07 2.89
N LYS A 221 -27.44 8.13 1.96
CA LYS A 221 -27.22 8.06 0.51
C LYS A 221 -26.49 6.78 0.06
N ASP A 222 -26.73 5.64 0.75
CA ASP A 222 -26.08 4.35 0.44
C ASP A 222 -26.52 3.82 -0.95
N PRO A 223 -25.61 3.74 -1.95
CA PRO A 223 -25.97 3.36 -3.32
C PRO A 223 -26.51 1.94 -3.42
N GLN A 224 -25.97 1.01 -2.63
CA GLN A 224 -26.43 -0.39 -2.65
C GLN A 224 -27.85 -0.54 -2.13
N THR A 225 -28.18 0.17 -1.05
CA THR A 225 -29.56 0.18 -0.52
C THR A 225 -30.54 0.75 -1.55
N LEU A 226 -30.15 1.81 -2.26
CA LEU A 226 -30.97 2.37 -3.34
C LEU A 226 -31.22 1.34 -4.45
N ASP A 227 -30.19 0.62 -4.89
CA ASP A 227 -30.31 -0.38 -5.95
C ASP A 227 -31.10 -1.63 -5.49
N GLU A 228 -30.95 -2.05 -4.23
CA GLU A 228 -31.75 -3.12 -3.65
C GLU A 228 -33.24 -2.76 -3.61
N LEU A 229 -33.58 -1.54 -3.19
CA LEU A 229 -34.97 -1.11 -3.05
C LEU A 229 -35.63 -0.83 -4.41
N LYS A 230 -34.89 -0.43 -5.45
CA LYS A 230 -35.41 -0.32 -6.83
C LYS A 230 -36.08 -1.60 -7.31
N ASN A 231 -35.51 -2.74 -6.91
CA ASN A 231 -36.01 -4.05 -7.32
C ASN A 231 -37.14 -4.61 -6.39
N LYS A 232 -37.29 -4.06 -5.19
CA LYS A 232 -38.20 -4.60 -4.16
C LYS A 232 -39.47 -3.77 -3.95
N VAL A 233 -39.42 -2.46 -4.26
CA VAL A 233 -40.50 -1.50 -4.00
C VAL A 233 -41.20 -1.09 -5.29
N THR A 234 -42.51 -1.30 -5.35
CA THR A 234 -43.30 -1.04 -6.57
C THR A 234 -43.41 0.46 -6.92
N ILE A 235 -43.38 1.35 -5.93
CA ILE A 235 -43.54 2.80 -6.11
C ILE A 235 -42.19 3.53 -5.85
N PHE A 236 -41.10 2.98 -6.37
CA PHE A 236 -39.75 3.49 -6.09
C PHE A 236 -39.58 4.95 -6.51
N THR A 237 -40.11 5.38 -7.66
CA THR A 237 -39.98 6.77 -8.16
C THR A 237 -40.64 7.80 -7.23
N TYR A 238 -41.72 7.45 -6.54
CA TYR A 238 -42.32 8.32 -5.53
C TYR A 238 -41.49 8.37 -4.27
N LEU A 239 -41.00 7.22 -3.82
CA LEU A 239 -40.10 7.09 -2.66
C LEU A 239 -38.80 7.89 -2.86
N GLU A 240 -38.20 7.82 -4.02
CA GLU A 240 -36.97 8.57 -4.37
C GLU A 240 -37.15 10.09 -4.22
N LYS A 241 -38.27 10.63 -4.72
CA LYS A 241 -38.58 12.06 -4.58
C LYS A 241 -38.81 12.46 -3.10
N GLU A 242 -39.47 11.61 -2.34
CA GLU A 242 -39.70 11.90 -0.92
C GLU A 242 -38.39 11.84 -0.13
N ILE A 243 -37.50 10.87 -0.44
CA ILE A 243 -36.16 10.78 0.14
C ILE A 243 -35.33 12.03 -0.18
N GLU A 244 -35.29 12.45 -1.44
CA GLU A 244 -34.58 13.66 -1.86
C GLU A 244 -35.08 14.90 -1.12
N LYS A 245 -36.39 15.02 -0.94
CA LYS A 245 -37.01 16.13 -0.21
C LYS A 245 -36.56 16.12 1.26
N GLN A 246 -36.64 14.97 1.93
CA GLN A 246 -36.24 14.81 3.33
C GLN A 246 -34.75 15.03 3.55
N ILE A 247 -33.89 14.57 2.63
CA ILE A 247 -32.44 14.83 2.64
C ILE A 247 -32.19 16.34 2.56
N ASN A 248 -32.84 17.04 1.59
CA ASN A 248 -32.67 18.48 1.43
C ASN A 248 -33.14 19.27 2.66
N GLU A 249 -34.22 18.84 3.32
CA GLU A 249 -34.70 19.47 4.56
C GLU A 249 -33.68 19.33 5.70
N ILE A 250 -33.06 18.12 5.88
CA ILE A 250 -32.02 17.88 6.88
C ILE A 250 -30.78 18.73 6.55
N GLU A 251 -30.32 18.73 5.30
CA GLU A 251 -29.12 19.44 4.88
C GLU A 251 -29.28 20.98 4.99
N GLN A 252 -30.45 21.50 4.70
CA GLN A 252 -30.72 22.93 4.89
C GLN A 252 -30.77 23.34 6.36
N HIS A 253 -31.28 22.46 7.25
CA HIS A 253 -31.38 22.72 8.66
C HIS A 253 -30.05 22.61 9.40
N GLU A 254 -29.30 21.54 9.13
CA GLU A 254 -28.03 21.26 9.80
C GLU A 254 -26.82 21.91 9.10
N ASN A 255 -27.01 22.42 7.87
CA ASN A 255 -25.96 23.03 7.02
C ASN A 255 -24.77 22.06 6.74
N GLU A 256 -25.04 20.77 6.72
CA GLU A 256 -24.09 19.68 6.53
C GLU A 256 -24.74 18.57 5.69
N ASP A 257 -23.94 17.72 5.02
CA ASP A 257 -24.44 16.57 4.27
C ASP A 257 -25.16 15.58 5.19
N SER A 258 -26.29 15.04 4.75
CA SER A 258 -27.14 14.14 5.56
C SER A 258 -26.38 12.90 6.07
N SER A 259 -25.46 12.35 5.31
CA SER A 259 -24.62 11.21 5.72
C SER A 259 -23.68 11.59 6.88
N VAL A 260 -23.15 12.81 6.88
CA VAL A 260 -22.32 13.35 7.95
C VAL A 260 -23.17 13.59 9.22
N VAL A 261 -24.37 14.13 9.06
CA VAL A 261 -25.31 14.35 10.17
C VAL A 261 -25.62 13.03 10.88
N ILE A 262 -26.01 11.99 10.14
CA ILE A 262 -26.30 10.65 10.71
C ILE A 262 -25.07 10.09 11.45
N ALA A 263 -23.88 10.19 10.87
CA ALA A 263 -22.66 9.70 11.50
C ALA A 263 -22.36 10.46 12.82
N LEU A 264 -22.47 11.79 12.81
CA LEU A 264 -22.27 12.62 14.02
C LEU A 264 -23.27 12.28 15.12
N ARG A 265 -24.54 12.06 14.78
CA ARG A 265 -25.57 11.67 15.73
C ARG A 265 -25.32 10.29 16.34
N ARG A 266 -24.83 9.29 15.54
CA ARG A 266 -24.38 7.99 16.09
C ARG A 266 -23.24 8.15 17.09
N TYR A 267 -22.22 8.93 16.78
CA TYR A 267 -21.14 9.23 17.72
C TYR A 267 -21.65 9.95 18.97
N GLY A 268 -22.61 10.87 18.83
CA GLY A 268 -23.25 11.52 19.94
C GLY A 268 -23.98 10.55 20.89
N PHE A 269 -24.72 9.58 20.34
CA PHE A 269 -25.37 8.51 21.10
C PHE A 269 -24.33 7.62 21.83
N ILE A 270 -23.27 7.20 21.13
CA ILE A 270 -22.18 6.38 21.69
C ILE A 270 -21.49 7.13 22.84
N SER A 271 -21.10 8.39 22.63
CA SER A 271 -20.44 9.21 23.65
C SER A 271 -21.34 9.45 24.87
N GLY A 272 -22.66 9.59 24.65
CA GLY A 272 -23.66 9.66 25.72
C GLY A 272 -23.69 8.38 26.55
N ALA A 273 -23.81 7.21 25.89
CA ALA A 273 -23.82 5.92 26.54
C ALA A 273 -22.52 5.64 27.32
N LEU A 274 -21.36 5.98 26.71
CA LEU A 274 -20.07 5.77 27.36
C LEU A 274 -19.85 6.67 28.58
N ARG A 275 -20.36 7.90 28.58
CA ARG A 275 -20.30 8.78 29.77
C ARG A 275 -20.98 8.18 30.99
N GLU A 276 -22.04 7.40 30.79
CA GLU A 276 -22.74 6.73 31.87
C GLU A 276 -22.08 5.42 32.31
N CYS A 277 -21.33 4.76 31.43
CA CYS A 277 -20.81 3.41 31.64
C CYS A 277 -19.31 3.39 31.97
N VAL A 278 -18.54 4.39 31.53
CA VAL A 278 -17.09 4.38 31.67
C VAL A 278 -16.62 5.30 32.78
N SER A 279 -15.80 4.76 33.67
CA SER A 279 -15.07 5.55 34.66
C SER A 279 -13.57 5.38 34.47
N TYR A 280 -12.85 6.48 34.59
CA TYR A 280 -11.38 6.48 34.46
C TYR A 280 -10.75 6.58 35.85
N THR A 281 -9.99 5.55 36.25
CA THR A 281 -9.19 5.62 37.49
C THR A 281 -7.85 6.31 37.22
N GLY A 282 -7.72 7.51 37.73
CA GLY A 282 -6.57 8.38 37.54
C GLY A 282 -6.93 9.50 36.57
N GLY A 283 -6.89 10.76 37.08
CA GLY A 283 -7.14 11.92 36.24
C GLY A 283 -6.37 11.80 34.94
N LEU A 284 -6.94 12.31 33.86
CA LEU A 284 -6.44 12.30 32.47
C LEU A 284 -4.91 12.48 32.42
N LYS A 285 -4.17 11.39 32.69
CA LYS A 285 -2.76 11.33 32.29
C LYS A 285 -2.83 11.27 30.77
N GLN A 286 -2.63 12.43 30.13
CA GLN A 286 -2.37 12.46 28.69
C GLN A 286 -1.42 11.32 28.39
N ASN A 287 -1.90 10.33 27.65
CA ASN A 287 -1.08 9.18 27.27
C ASN A 287 0.20 9.70 26.63
N ILE A 288 1.34 9.08 26.94
CA ILE A 288 2.64 9.44 26.33
C ILE A 288 2.48 9.56 24.81
N THR A 289 1.66 8.70 24.21
CA THR A 289 1.28 8.74 22.79
C THR A 289 0.67 10.09 22.40
N GLU A 290 -0.30 10.63 23.15
CA GLU A 290 -0.93 11.93 22.82
C GLU A 290 0.05 13.10 22.91
N LYS A 291 0.95 13.07 23.89
CA LYS A 291 2.00 14.10 24.01
C LYS A 291 2.97 14.08 22.84
N ILE A 292 3.35 12.89 22.39
CA ILE A 292 4.20 12.72 21.20
C ILE A 292 3.43 13.17 19.97
N ASP A 293 2.18 12.77 19.81
CA ASP A 293 1.36 13.07 18.65
C ASP A 293 1.07 14.58 18.52
N ASN A 294 0.92 15.31 19.63
CA ASN A 294 0.78 16.78 19.62
C ASN A 294 2.00 17.49 18.98
N ILE A 295 3.18 16.88 19.05
CA ILE A 295 4.40 17.41 18.43
C ILE A 295 4.54 16.85 17.01
N VAL A 296 4.46 15.54 16.86
CA VAL A 296 4.71 14.82 15.60
C VAL A 296 3.64 15.11 14.54
N CYS A 297 2.37 15.19 14.93
CA CYS A 297 1.26 15.50 14.03
C CYS A 297 0.99 17.00 13.85
N ASN A 298 1.84 17.86 14.41
CA ASN A 298 1.73 19.31 14.25
C ASN A 298 1.89 19.70 12.77
N ARG A 299 1.09 20.67 12.32
CA ARG A 299 1.03 21.11 10.91
C ARG A 299 2.37 21.61 10.35
N ILE A 300 3.21 22.24 11.17
CA ILE A 300 4.51 22.81 10.76
C ILE A 300 5.65 21.90 11.19
N ILE A 301 5.66 21.46 12.44
CA ILE A 301 6.74 20.65 13.02
C ILE A 301 6.73 19.23 12.48
N GLY A 302 5.53 18.66 12.23
CA GLY A 302 5.38 17.30 11.71
C GLY A 302 6.14 17.01 10.42
N PRO A 303 5.99 17.81 9.35
CA PRO A 303 6.76 17.65 8.12
C PRO A 303 8.28 17.79 8.33
N LEU A 304 8.73 18.66 9.23
CA LEU A 304 10.16 18.81 9.55
C LEU A 304 10.72 17.56 10.25
N ILE A 305 9.97 17.01 11.22
CA ILE A 305 10.33 15.75 11.88
C ILE A 305 10.36 14.62 10.86
N LEU A 306 9.38 14.56 9.96
CA LEU A 306 9.32 13.57 8.88
C LEU A 306 10.59 13.60 8.02
N VAL A 307 10.98 14.78 7.54
CA VAL A 307 12.23 14.96 6.76
C VAL A 307 13.45 14.53 7.58
N GLY A 308 13.50 14.88 8.88
CA GLY A 308 14.58 14.47 9.78
C GLY A 308 14.67 12.95 9.97
N VAL A 309 13.54 12.28 10.25
CA VAL A 309 13.50 10.82 10.45
C VAL A 309 13.92 10.08 9.20
N ILE A 310 13.39 10.49 8.04
CA ILE A 310 13.70 9.83 6.77
C ILE A 310 15.12 10.15 6.33
N GLY A 311 15.57 11.40 6.51
CA GLY A 311 16.97 11.77 6.25
C GLY A 311 17.94 10.95 7.11
N LEU A 312 17.65 10.77 8.40
CA LEU A 312 18.41 9.88 9.29
C LEU A 312 18.42 8.44 8.82
N MET A 313 17.25 7.93 8.40
CA MET A 313 17.13 6.57 7.86
C MET A 313 18.04 6.37 6.65
N PHE A 314 18.01 7.25 5.67
CA PHE A 314 18.88 7.16 4.49
C PHE A 314 20.35 7.36 4.84
N PHE A 315 20.67 8.29 5.75
CA PHE A 315 22.03 8.48 6.24
C PHE A 315 22.57 7.19 6.86
N VAL A 316 21.80 6.52 7.71
CA VAL A 316 22.20 5.25 8.31
C VAL A 316 22.38 4.17 7.23
N VAL A 317 21.44 4.04 6.29
CA VAL A 317 21.52 3.05 5.20
C VAL A 317 22.79 3.23 4.40
N LEU A 318 23.03 4.43 3.86
CA LEU A 318 24.20 4.70 3.00
C LEU A 318 25.50 4.56 3.76
N LYS A 319 25.58 5.14 4.96
CA LYS A 319 26.80 5.10 5.76
C LYS A 319 27.20 3.70 6.17
N THR A 320 26.24 2.86 6.58
CA THR A 320 26.52 1.49 7.04
C THR A 320 26.80 0.52 5.89
N THR A 321 26.28 0.77 4.68
CA THR A 321 26.41 -0.18 3.56
C THR A 321 27.45 0.21 2.54
N GLN A 322 27.72 1.50 2.34
CA GLN A 322 28.64 1.98 1.30
C GLN A 322 29.90 2.64 1.85
N GLU A 323 29.80 3.46 2.93
CA GLU A 323 30.92 4.24 3.42
C GLU A 323 31.73 3.54 4.53
N TRP A 324 31.06 2.78 5.43
CA TRP A 324 31.76 2.12 6.53
C TRP A 324 32.44 0.83 6.07
N GLU A 325 33.78 0.87 6.05
CA GLU A 325 34.65 -0.26 5.79
C GLU A 325 34.91 -1.00 7.12
N TRP A 326 34.08 -1.97 7.45
CA TRP A 326 34.16 -2.69 8.74
C TRP A 326 34.28 -4.20 8.59
N ILE A 327 34.28 -4.71 7.38
CA ILE A 327 34.42 -6.14 7.07
C ILE A 327 35.86 -6.38 6.58
N PRO A 328 36.69 -7.20 7.28
CA PRO A 328 38.01 -7.55 6.80
C PRO A 328 37.93 -8.52 5.62
N PHE A 329 38.54 -8.18 4.48
CA PHE A 329 38.61 -9.01 3.29
C PHE A 329 40.01 -8.98 2.66
N THR A 330 40.23 -9.58 1.50
CA THR A 330 41.55 -9.82 0.87
C THR A 330 42.35 -8.54 0.57
N THR A 331 41.66 -7.45 0.22
CA THR A 331 42.28 -6.15 -0.12
C THR A 331 42.38 -5.20 1.07
N GLY A 332 41.77 -5.53 2.20
CA GLY A 332 41.74 -4.70 3.40
C GLY A 332 40.39 -4.69 4.08
N TRP A 333 39.99 -3.53 4.61
CA TRP A 333 38.67 -3.32 5.18
C TRP A 333 37.72 -2.83 4.08
N VAL A 334 36.58 -3.50 3.93
CA VAL A 334 35.59 -3.18 2.88
C VAL A 334 34.22 -2.90 3.46
N SER A 335 33.43 -2.14 2.73
CA SER A 335 32.00 -1.94 3.05
C SER A 335 31.19 -3.20 2.70
N PRO A 336 29.98 -3.38 3.26
CA PRO A 336 29.11 -4.51 2.89
C PRO A 336 28.80 -4.59 1.38
N VAL A 337 28.68 -3.47 0.68
CA VAL A 337 28.51 -3.43 -0.77
C VAL A 337 29.81 -3.82 -1.48
N GLY A 338 30.93 -3.22 -1.08
CA GLY A 338 32.26 -3.51 -1.62
C GLY A 338 32.69 -4.97 -1.45
N LEU A 339 32.26 -5.64 -0.36
CA LEU A 339 32.49 -7.07 -0.18
C LEU A 339 31.89 -7.92 -1.33
N PHE A 340 30.66 -7.59 -1.73
CA PHE A 340 30.04 -8.28 -2.87
C PHE A 340 30.75 -7.96 -4.18
N GLU A 341 31.13 -6.70 -4.40
CA GLU A 341 31.87 -6.27 -5.60
C GLU A 341 33.18 -7.03 -5.71
N GLU A 342 34.02 -7.08 -4.66
CA GLU A 342 35.28 -7.84 -4.66
C GLU A 342 35.07 -9.36 -4.85
N ILE A 343 34.03 -9.96 -4.26
CA ILE A 343 33.70 -11.37 -4.48
C ILE A 343 33.42 -11.64 -5.95
N PHE A 344 32.68 -10.75 -6.63
CA PHE A 344 32.36 -10.93 -8.05
C PHE A 344 33.56 -10.66 -8.94
N GLU A 345 34.42 -9.68 -8.64
CA GLU A 345 35.69 -9.48 -9.33
C GLU A 345 36.60 -10.70 -9.21
N LEU A 346 36.79 -11.24 -8.01
CA LEU A 346 37.54 -12.48 -7.82
C LEU A 346 36.95 -13.66 -8.58
N THR A 347 35.60 -13.74 -8.64
CA THR A 347 34.91 -14.79 -9.40
C THR A 347 35.16 -14.61 -10.91
N ALA A 348 35.15 -13.38 -11.42
CA ALA A 348 35.45 -13.09 -12.82
C ALA A 348 36.90 -13.44 -13.17
N LEU A 349 37.85 -13.15 -12.28
CA LEU A 349 39.26 -13.54 -12.46
C LEU A 349 39.47 -15.06 -12.57
N LEU A 350 38.64 -15.88 -11.91
CA LEU A 350 38.70 -17.34 -12.05
C LEU A 350 38.41 -17.83 -13.49
N PHE A 351 37.71 -17.04 -14.29
CA PHE A 351 37.38 -17.37 -15.68
C PHE A 351 38.31 -16.69 -16.70
N SER A 352 39.31 -15.94 -16.26
CA SER A 352 40.28 -15.26 -17.14
C SER A 352 41.03 -16.20 -18.09
N PHE A 353 41.15 -17.49 -17.74
CA PHE A 353 41.77 -18.50 -18.61
C PHE A 353 40.99 -18.75 -19.91
N LEU A 354 39.68 -18.40 -19.95
CA LEU A 354 38.85 -18.56 -21.15
C LEU A 354 39.01 -17.42 -22.15
N GLU A 355 39.66 -16.32 -21.78
CA GLU A 355 39.77 -15.09 -22.57
C GLU A 355 40.49 -15.32 -23.90
N LYS A 356 41.56 -16.14 -23.90
CA LYS A 356 42.36 -16.43 -25.10
C LYS A 356 41.72 -17.44 -26.03
N ASP A 357 41.12 -18.52 -25.47
CA ASP A 357 40.63 -19.64 -26.27
C ASP A 357 39.16 -19.47 -26.70
N TYR A 358 38.34 -18.84 -25.85
CA TYR A 358 36.92 -18.66 -26.08
C TYR A 358 36.43 -17.27 -25.65
N PRO A 359 36.81 -16.19 -26.36
CA PRO A 359 36.51 -14.82 -25.95
C PRO A 359 35.00 -14.50 -25.81
N ALA A 360 34.16 -15.09 -26.66
CA ALA A 360 32.71 -14.97 -26.60
C ALA A 360 32.12 -15.62 -25.32
N LEU A 361 32.65 -16.77 -24.93
CA LEU A 361 32.21 -17.48 -23.73
C LEU A 361 32.69 -16.76 -22.47
N HIS A 362 33.92 -16.22 -22.51
CA HIS A 362 34.47 -15.37 -21.44
C HIS A 362 33.58 -14.14 -21.21
N SER A 363 33.28 -13.36 -22.25
CA SER A 363 32.40 -12.18 -22.15
C SER A 363 30.97 -12.54 -21.71
N LEU A 364 30.40 -13.67 -22.15
CA LEU A 364 29.11 -14.12 -21.66
C LEU A 364 29.13 -14.38 -20.15
N ILE A 365 30.19 -15.06 -19.65
CA ILE A 365 30.27 -15.43 -18.24
C ILE A 365 30.57 -14.19 -17.40
N THR A 366 31.58 -13.38 -17.79
CA THR A 366 32.02 -12.22 -17.01
C THR A 366 31.03 -11.06 -17.08
N ASP A 367 30.65 -10.63 -18.28
CA ASP A 367 29.82 -9.43 -18.45
C ASP A 367 28.31 -9.78 -18.36
N GLY A 368 27.91 -10.87 -18.99
CA GLY A 368 26.50 -11.27 -19.01
C GLY A 368 26.00 -11.87 -17.69
N VAL A 369 26.74 -12.85 -17.13
CA VAL A 369 26.31 -13.59 -15.94
C VAL A 369 26.86 -12.98 -14.66
N ILE A 370 28.18 -12.92 -14.51
CA ILE A 370 28.82 -12.45 -13.26
C ILE A 370 28.53 -10.96 -13.04
N GLY A 371 28.73 -10.11 -14.04
CA GLY A 371 28.43 -8.70 -13.99
C GLY A 371 26.94 -8.43 -13.71
N GLY A 372 26.05 -9.16 -14.38
CA GLY A 372 24.61 -9.03 -14.19
C GLY A 372 24.11 -9.47 -12.81
N VAL A 373 24.58 -10.62 -12.31
CA VAL A 373 24.26 -11.14 -10.98
C VAL A 373 24.93 -10.30 -9.90
N GLY A 374 26.18 -9.91 -10.12
CA GLY A 374 26.96 -9.09 -9.22
C GLY A 374 26.29 -7.76 -8.91
N ALA A 375 25.88 -7.05 -9.95
CA ALA A 375 25.17 -5.78 -9.82
C ALA A 375 23.89 -5.87 -8.95
N VAL A 376 23.18 -7.00 -8.99
CA VAL A 376 21.97 -7.22 -8.18
C VAL A 376 22.32 -7.56 -6.74
N LEU A 377 23.28 -8.46 -6.54
CA LEU A 377 23.64 -8.97 -5.22
C LEU A 377 24.39 -7.91 -4.40
N SER A 378 25.12 -7.00 -5.02
CA SER A 378 25.77 -5.86 -4.35
C SER A 378 24.75 -4.94 -3.63
N PHE A 379 23.51 -4.87 -4.12
CA PHE A 379 22.45 -4.08 -3.46
C PHE A 379 21.75 -4.79 -2.29
N ILE A 380 22.01 -6.09 -2.07
CA ILE A 380 21.36 -6.84 -0.97
C ILE A 380 21.57 -6.20 0.41
N PRO A 381 22.79 -5.80 0.81
CA PRO A 381 23.00 -5.17 2.12
C PRO A 381 22.19 -3.89 2.28
N LEU A 382 22.17 -3.06 1.25
CA LEU A 382 21.41 -1.81 1.23
C LEU A 382 19.90 -2.05 1.39
N ILE A 383 19.35 -2.98 0.59
CA ILE A 383 17.92 -3.33 0.63
C ILE A 383 17.55 -3.95 1.97
N PHE A 384 18.40 -4.81 2.53
CA PHE A 384 18.16 -5.44 3.82
C PHE A 384 18.08 -4.42 4.97
N ILE A 385 19.03 -3.49 5.05
CA ILE A 385 19.03 -2.45 6.09
C ILE A 385 17.86 -1.49 5.87
N LEU A 386 17.54 -1.16 4.62
CA LEU A 386 16.36 -0.36 4.29
C LEU A 386 15.07 -1.01 4.80
N PHE A 387 14.85 -2.30 4.49
CA PHE A 387 13.69 -3.02 4.99
C PHE A 387 13.66 -3.18 6.51
N LEU A 388 14.81 -3.30 7.14
CA LEU A 388 14.93 -3.37 8.59
C LEU A 388 14.44 -2.08 9.24
N LEU A 389 14.89 -0.93 8.74
CA LEU A 389 14.47 0.38 9.25
C LEU A 389 13.00 0.68 8.92
N ILE A 390 12.51 0.31 7.74
CA ILE A 390 11.09 0.44 7.39
C ILE A 390 10.23 -0.41 8.33
N SER A 391 10.59 -1.68 8.57
CA SER A 391 9.85 -2.54 9.48
C SER A 391 9.89 -2.02 10.92
N TRP A 392 11.01 -1.39 11.32
CA TRP A 392 11.09 -0.70 12.61
C TRP A 392 10.11 0.47 12.71
N LEU A 393 10.03 1.33 11.68
CA LEU A 393 9.08 2.44 11.63
C LEU A 393 7.62 1.95 11.57
N GLU A 394 7.37 0.82 10.90
CA GLU A 394 6.05 0.18 10.83
C GLU A 394 5.61 -0.31 12.21
N ASP A 395 6.45 -1.08 12.90
CA ASP A 395 6.16 -1.64 14.21
C ASP A 395 5.99 -0.53 15.30
N THR A 396 6.71 0.59 15.19
CA THR A 396 6.52 1.73 16.11
C THR A 396 5.18 2.44 15.94
N GLY A 397 4.49 2.26 14.80
CA GLY A 397 3.28 2.99 14.43
C GLY A 397 3.54 4.40 13.85
N TYR A 398 4.80 4.77 13.58
CA TYR A 398 5.14 6.07 13.00
C TYR A 398 4.65 6.23 11.55
N ILE A 399 4.54 5.13 10.80
CA ILE A 399 4.03 5.12 9.42
C ILE A 399 2.59 5.69 9.34
N ALA A 400 1.74 5.40 10.32
CA ALA A 400 0.39 5.97 10.36
C ALA A 400 0.43 7.51 10.51
N ARG A 401 1.39 8.04 11.28
CA ARG A 401 1.58 9.50 11.46
C ARG A 401 2.08 10.17 10.18
N ILE A 402 3.00 9.53 9.45
CA ILE A 402 3.43 9.98 8.13
C ILE A 402 2.24 10.13 7.19
N ALA A 403 1.41 9.09 7.11
CA ALA A 403 0.21 9.10 6.28
C ALA A 403 -0.75 10.24 6.69
N PHE A 404 -0.95 10.45 7.99
CA PHE A 404 -1.82 11.51 8.51
C PHE A 404 -1.30 12.92 8.17
N ILE A 405 -0.02 13.18 8.41
CA ILE A 405 0.60 14.49 8.15
C ILE A 405 0.50 14.88 6.68
N MET A 406 0.73 13.90 5.80
CA MET A 406 0.82 14.12 4.35
C MET A 406 -0.53 13.99 3.63
N ASP A 407 -1.57 13.49 4.29
CA ASP A 407 -2.86 13.21 3.67
C ASP A 407 -3.46 14.44 2.99
N ARG A 408 -3.44 15.60 3.65
CA ARG A 408 -3.97 16.85 3.09
C ARG A 408 -3.27 17.26 1.79
N LEU A 409 -1.94 17.10 1.73
CA LEU A 409 -1.16 17.44 0.54
C LEU A 409 -1.45 16.46 -0.60
N MET A 410 -1.48 15.16 -0.28
CA MET A 410 -1.67 14.10 -1.27
C MET A 410 -3.07 14.13 -1.89
N ARG A 411 -4.10 14.48 -1.13
CA ARG A 411 -5.48 14.60 -1.63
C ARG A 411 -5.64 15.64 -2.74
N ILE A 412 -4.86 16.73 -2.71
CA ILE A 412 -4.87 17.75 -3.78
C ILE A 412 -4.53 17.09 -5.13
N PHE A 413 -3.66 16.09 -5.12
CA PHE A 413 -3.19 15.36 -6.31
C PHE A 413 -3.96 14.05 -6.56
N GLY A 414 -5.04 13.80 -5.81
CA GLY A 414 -5.86 12.61 -5.97
C GLY A 414 -5.24 11.33 -5.40
N LEU A 415 -4.33 11.45 -4.43
CA LEU A 415 -3.69 10.36 -3.70
C LEU A 415 -4.09 10.39 -2.23
N GLN A 416 -4.02 9.25 -1.55
CA GLN A 416 -4.14 9.18 -0.09
C GLN A 416 -2.80 9.45 0.60
N GLY A 417 -2.83 9.85 1.87
CA GLY A 417 -1.62 10.09 2.66
C GLY A 417 -0.66 8.90 2.73
N ARG A 418 -1.17 7.67 2.67
CA ARG A 418 -0.36 6.43 2.63
C ARG A 418 0.53 6.33 1.39
N SER A 419 0.15 6.95 0.27
CA SER A 419 0.94 6.95 -0.97
C SER A 419 2.31 7.58 -0.79
N VAL A 420 2.43 8.55 0.13
CA VAL A 420 3.70 9.21 0.45
C VAL A 420 4.75 8.21 0.89
N LEU A 421 4.38 7.20 1.69
CA LEU A 421 5.32 6.18 2.13
C LEU A 421 5.92 5.41 0.94
N ALA A 422 5.08 4.98 0.02
CA ALA A 422 5.53 4.28 -1.19
C ALA A 422 6.47 5.16 -2.03
N LEU A 423 6.15 6.45 -2.19
CA LEU A 423 6.99 7.42 -2.91
C LEU A 423 8.32 7.67 -2.21
N ILE A 424 8.31 7.81 -0.89
CA ILE A 424 9.53 8.04 -0.09
C ILE A 424 10.47 6.83 -0.16
N ILE A 425 9.95 5.62 0.05
CA ILE A 425 10.71 4.36 -0.05
C ILE A 425 11.35 4.20 -1.43
N SER A 426 10.66 4.71 -2.45
CA SER A 426 11.13 4.62 -3.84
C SER A 426 12.24 5.62 -4.20
N GLY A 427 12.60 6.53 -3.31
CA GLY A 427 13.63 7.53 -3.51
C GLY A 427 13.16 8.98 -3.36
N GLY A 428 11.99 9.18 -2.74
CA GLY A 428 11.39 10.50 -2.57
C GLY A 428 12.16 11.46 -1.63
N ILE A 429 13.08 10.96 -0.80
CA ILE A 429 13.97 11.79 0.00
C ILE A 429 15.38 11.23 -0.14
N GLY A 430 16.18 11.84 -1.02
CA GLY A 430 17.56 11.41 -1.29
C GLY A 430 17.64 10.24 -2.28
N ALA A 431 18.87 9.84 -2.57
CA ALA A 431 19.20 9.00 -3.70
C ALA A 431 19.36 7.49 -3.35
N GLY A 432 18.77 7.00 -2.29
CA GLY A 432 18.97 5.62 -1.82
C GLY A 432 17.76 4.67 -1.97
N GLY A 433 16.62 5.15 -2.47
CA GLY A 433 15.40 4.35 -2.57
C GLY A 433 15.35 3.36 -3.74
N CYS A 434 14.35 2.47 -3.72
CA CYS A 434 14.07 1.53 -4.81
C CYS A 434 12.56 1.45 -5.08
N ALA A 435 12.18 1.44 -6.36
CA ALA A 435 10.77 1.38 -6.76
C ALA A 435 10.09 0.04 -6.39
N VAL A 436 10.83 -1.06 -6.34
CA VAL A 436 10.30 -2.39 -5.99
C VAL A 436 9.70 -2.41 -4.58
N PRO A 437 10.42 -2.06 -3.51
CA PRO A 437 9.83 -1.96 -2.17
C PRO A 437 8.73 -0.91 -2.08
N GLY A 438 8.81 0.19 -2.85
CA GLY A 438 7.73 1.17 -2.94
C GLY A 438 6.42 0.59 -3.47
N ILE A 439 6.48 -0.23 -4.53
CA ILE A 439 5.31 -0.95 -5.04
C ILE A 439 4.79 -1.95 -4.01
N LEU A 440 5.67 -2.71 -3.36
CA LEU A 440 5.28 -3.67 -2.32
C LEU A 440 4.59 -3.00 -1.13
N ALA A 441 4.98 -1.76 -0.79
CA ALA A 441 4.33 -1.00 0.28
C ALA A 441 2.85 -0.69 -0.04
N THR A 442 2.44 -0.66 -1.32
CA THR A 442 1.04 -0.44 -1.70
C THR A 442 0.11 -1.62 -1.37
N ARG A 443 0.63 -2.76 -0.92
CA ARG A 443 -0.19 -3.89 -0.44
C ARG A 443 -1.11 -3.54 0.72
N THR A 444 -0.70 -2.55 1.52
CA THR A 444 -1.47 -2.09 2.68
C THR A 444 -2.64 -1.17 2.30
N PHE A 445 -2.80 -0.85 1.00
CA PHE A 445 -3.85 0.05 0.53
C PHE A 445 -5.17 -0.72 0.38
N GLN A 446 -6.21 -0.18 0.94
CA GLN A 446 -7.56 -0.73 0.85
C GLN A 446 -8.20 -0.41 -0.51
N GLU A 447 -7.93 0.80 -1.02
CA GLU A 447 -8.50 1.30 -2.27
C GLU A 447 -7.69 0.84 -3.49
N ARG A 448 -8.32 0.09 -4.39
CA ARG A 448 -7.69 -0.36 -5.65
C ARG A 448 -7.24 0.79 -6.53
N LYS A 449 -8.02 1.89 -6.59
CA LYS A 449 -7.70 3.10 -7.35
C LYS A 449 -6.37 3.70 -6.89
N ASP A 450 -6.24 3.97 -5.60
CA ASP A 450 -5.06 4.61 -5.03
C ASP A 450 -3.83 3.69 -5.09
N LYS A 451 -4.04 2.38 -4.90
CA LYS A 451 -3.01 1.37 -5.11
C LYS A 451 -2.43 1.46 -6.52
N ILE A 452 -3.28 1.46 -7.55
CA ILE A 452 -2.85 1.48 -8.95
C ILE A 452 -2.18 2.81 -9.31
N ILE A 453 -2.77 3.96 -8.93
CA ILE A 453 -2.19 5.28 -9.23
C ILE A 453 -0.81 5.39 -8.57
N THR A 454 -0.69 5.01 -7.31
CA THR A 454 0.59 5.05 -6.60
C THR A 454 1.64 4.17 -7.26
N MET A 455 1.28 2.94 -7.66
CA MET A 455 2.21 2.05 -8.40
C MET A 455 2.68 2.65 -9.72
N LEU A 456 1.80 3.36 -10.45
CA LEU A 456 2.15 3.98 -11.72
C LEU A 456 3.04 5.22 -11.56
N VAL A 457 2.98 5.89 -10.41
CA VAL A 457 3.73 7.11 -10.13
C VAL A 457 5.08 6.84 -9.45
N VAL A 458 5.18 5.76 -8.68
CA VAL A 458 6.41 5.31 -7.99
C VAL A 458 7.66 5.33 -8.88
N PRO A 459 7.64 4.90 -10.17
CA PRO A 459 8.84 4.89 -11.01
C PRO A 459 9.46 6.26 -11.29
N PHE A 460 8.72 7.35 -11.14
CA PHE A 460 9.27 8.71 -11.32
C PHE A 460 10.24 9.11 -10.22
N MET A 461 10.20 8.43 -9.06
CA MET A 461 11.11 8.72 -7.96
C MET A 461 12.57 8.37 -8.31
N SER A 462 13.50 9.13 -7.74
CA SER A 462 14.94 8.96 -7.98
C SER A 462 15.48 7.78 -7.17
N CYS A 463 15.60 6.59 -7.77
CA CYS A 463 16.16 5.41 -7.11
C CYS A 463 17.70 5.40 -7.12
N GLY A 464 18.31 4.60 -6.23
CA GLY A 464 19.76 4.47 -6.10
C GLY A 464 20.48 4.05 -7.37
N ALA A 465 19.86 3.21 -8.20
CA ALA A 465 20.44 2.75 -9.48
C ALA A 465 20.61 3.85 -10.54
N LYS A 466 19.98 5.03 -10.38
CA LYS A 466 20.14 6.19 -11.27
C LYS A 466 21.36 7.05 -10.87
N LEU A 467 21.85 6.89 -9.64
CA LEU A 467 22.95 7.71 -9.09
C LEU A 467 24.24 7.64 -9.90
N PRO A 468 24.73 6.47 -10.35
CA PRO A 468 25.97 6.41 -11.14
C PRO A 468 25.89 7.26 -12.40
N VAL A 469 24.73 7.31 -13.07
CA VAL A 469 24.53 8.16 -14.26
C VAL A 469 24.60 9.64 -13.90
N TYR A 470 23.97 10.03 -12.77
CA TYR A 470 24.02 11.42 -12.32
C TYR A 470 25.44 11.80 -11.90
N ALA A 471 26.12 10.94 -11.16
CA ALA A 471 27.51 11.18 -10.72
C ALA A 471 28.45 11.38 -11.90
N LEU A 472 28.36 10.53 -12.94
CA LEU A 472 29.13 10.62 -14.16
C LEU A 472 28.92 11.96 -14.86
N LEU A 473 27.68 12.33 -15.16
CA LEU A 473 27.36 13.52 -15.93
C LEU A 473 27.59 14.82 -15.14
N ILE A 474 27.34 14.80 -13.83
CA ILE A 474 27.62 15.93 -12.94
C ILE A 474 29.12 16.13 -12.80
N ALA A 475 29.92 15.07 -12.71
CA ALA A 475 31.38 15.15 -12.67
C ALA A 475 31.95 15.71 -13.98
N ALA A 476 31.35 15.34 -15.13
CA ALA A 476 31.78 15.83 -16.45
C ALA A 476 31.45 17.31 -16.69
N PHE A 477 30.23 17.76 -16.35
CA PHE A 477 29.74 19.07 -16.81
C PHE A 477 29.37 20.07 -15.71
N PHE A 478 29.15 19.62 -14.44
CA PHE A 478 28.60 20.46 -13.37
C PHE A 478 29.43 20.46 -12.08
N GLN A 479 30.75 20.48 -12.21
CA GLN A 479 31.69 20.35 -11.07
C GLN A 479 31.48 21.38 -9.95
N HIS A 480 31.11 22.62 -10.29
CA HIS A 480 30.91 23.72 -9.32
C HIS A 480 29.53 23.71 -8.66
N ASN A 481 28.51 23.07 -9.29
CA ASN A 481 27.12 23.16 -8.86
C ASN A 481 26.50 21.78 -8.57
N ARG A 482 27.29 20.81 -8.13
CA ARG A 482 26.87 19.40 -7.95
C ARG A 482 25.59 19.25 -7.10
N THR A 483 25.57 19.87 -5.92
CA THR A 483 24.45 19.81 -5.00
C THR A 483 23.20 20.47 -5.56
N PHE A 484 23.34 21.60 -6.24
CA PHE A 484 22.21 22.32 -6.83
C PHE A 484 21.53 21.50 -7.94
N ILE A 485 22.31 20.87 -8.82
CA ILE A 485 21.77 20.00 -9.89
C ILE A 485 21.05 18.79 -9.29
N MET A 486 21.64 18.14 -8.27
CA MET A 486 20.98 17.01 -7.59
C MET A 486 19.65 17.42 -6.94
N LEU A 487 19.61 18.57 -6.27
CA LEU A 487 18.38 19.10 -5.69
C LEU A 487 17.33 19.43 -6.76
N THR A 488 17.77 20.00 -7.88
CA THR A 488 16.89 20.32 -9.01
C THR A 488 16.25 19.06 -9.59
N LEU A 489 17.03 18.00 -9.83
CA LEU A 489 16.54 16.71 -10.28
C LEU A 489 15.52 16.12 -9.29
N TRP A 490 15.84 16.19 -8.00
CA TRP A 490 14.94 15.71 -6.97
C TRP A 490 13.59 16.45 -6.94
N VAL A 491 13.60 17.78 -7.04
CA VAL A 491 12.38 18.60 -7.11
C VAL A 491 11.58 18.27 -8.36
N ILE A 492 12.22 18.15 -9.53
CA ILE A 492 11.55 17.79 -10.79
C ILE A 492 10.88 16.41 -10.66
N SER A 493 11.56 15.44 -10.04
CA SER A 493 11.00 14.11 -9.77
C SER A 493 9.65 14.17 -9.04
N TRP A 494 9.58 14.93 -7.94
CA TRP A 494 8.35 15.14 -7.19
C TRP A 494 7.26 15.87 -7.98
N ILE A 495 7.62 16.93 -8.67
CA ILE A 495 6.66 17.70 -9.49
C ILE A 495 6.04 16.81 -10.55
N VAL A 496 6.85 16.06 -11.31
CA VAL A 496 6.35 15.17 -12.36
C VAL A 496 5.50 14.03 -11.77
N ALA A 497 5.92 13.46 -10.64
CA ALA A 497 5.16 12.43 -9.95
C ALA A 497 3.77 12.91 -9.51
N LEU A 498 3.68 14.08 -8.88
CA LEU A 498 2.42 14.66 -8.40
C LEU A 498 1.51 15.11 -9.55
N ILE A 499 2.07 15.70 -10.61
CA ILE A 499 1.30 16.05 -11.82
C ILE A 499 0.76 14.78 -12.48
N SER A 500 1.59 13.73 -12.60
CA SER A 500 1.19 12.44 -13.15
C SER A 500 0.08 11.80 -12.33
N ALA A 501 0.17 11.85 -10.99
CA ALA A 501 -0.88 11.38 -10.10
C ALA A 501 -2.20 12.12 -10.32
N PHE A 502 -2.14 13.45 -10.44
CA PHE A 502 -3.31 14.28 -10.70
C PHE A 502 -3.97 13.92 -12.05
N ILE A 503 -3.16 13.79 -13.12
CA ILE A 503 -3.65 13.40 -14.44
C ILE A 503 -4.30 12.01 -14.40
N LEU A 504 -3.61 11.02 -13.80
CA LEU A 504 -4.11 9.64 -13.70
C LEU A 504 -5.39 9.55 -12.88
N SER A 505 -5.45 10.26 -11.75
CA SER A 505 -6.61 10.25 -10.85
C SER A 505 -7.86 10.89 -11.49
N ARG A 506 -7.68 11.93 -12.29
CA ARG A 506 -8.80 12.70 -12.85
C ARG A 506 -9.28 12.19 -14.21
N PHE A 507 -8.37 11.72 -15.06
CA PHE A 507 -8.68 11.41 -16.46
C PHE A 507 -8.64 9.92 -16.80
N VAL A 508 -7.80 9.12 -16.12
CA VAL A 508 -7.54 7.73 -16.52
C VAL A 508 -8.24 6.73 -15.59
N ILE A 509 -8.10 6.90 -14.27
CA ILE A 509 -8.61 5.96 -13.27
C ILE A 509 -9.68 6.66 -12.46
N ARG A 510 -10.94 6.53 -12.90
CA ARG A 510 -12.10 7.11 -12.23
C ARG A 510 -12.50 6.25 -11.02
N GLY A 511 -12.98 6.89 -9.96
CA GLY A 511 -13.49 6.27 -8.74
C GLY A 511 -13.73 7.35 -7.69
N GLU A 512 -14.64 7.12 -6.78
CA GLU A 512 -14.92 8.03 -5.67
C GLU A 512 -13.74 8.06 -4.70
N GLN A 513 -13.44 9.23 -4.18
CA GLN A 513 -12.47 9.37 -3.09
C GLN A 513 -13.23 9.20 -1.78
N ILE A 514 -12.97 8.09 -1.11
CA ILE A 514 -13.57 7.84 0.19
C ILE A 514 -12.80 8.66 1.24
N PRO A 515 -13.48 9.41 2.11
CA PRO A 515 -12.82 10.08 3.20
C PRO A 515 -12.19 9.04 4.12
N PHE A 516 -10.86 9.00 4.10
CA PHE A 516 -10.09 8.06 4.90
C PHE A 516 -10.00 8.56 6.35
N VAL A 517 -10.70 7.89 7.25
CA VAL A 517 -10.55 8.10 8.69
C VAL A 517 -9.36 7.27 9.17
N LEU A 518 -8.23 7.91 9.35
CA LEU A 518 -7.02 7.27 9.85
C LEU A 518 -7.01 7.26 11.37
N GLU A 519 -7.12 6.09 11.96
CA GLU A 519 -6.77 5.93 13.37
C GLU A 519 -5.26 5.86 13.54
N LEU A 520 -4.77 6.65 14.47
CA LEU A 520 -3.38 6.59 14.89
C LEU A 520 -3.22 5.50 15.96
N PRO A 521 -2.63 4.33 15.63
CA PRO A 521 -2.40 3.28 16.61
C PRO A 521 -1.47 3.81 17.72
N PRO A 522 -1.54 3.31 18.96
CA PRO A 522 -0.60 3.70 20.00
C PRO A 522 0.83 3.34 19.59
N TYR A 523 1.81 4.10 20.09
CA TYR A 523 3.22 3.73 19.88
C TYR A 523 3.56 2.45 20.60
N HIS A 524 4.23 1.54 19.90
CA HIS A 524 4.75 0.30 20.44
C HIS A 524 6.28 0.26 20.36
N ILE A 525 6.91 -0.38 21.32
CA ILE A 525 8.34 -0.66 21.25
C ILE A 525 8.51 -1.88 20.33
N PRO A 526 9.25 -1.76 19.22
CA PRO A 526 9.40 -2.86 18.27
C PRO A 526 10.12 -4.06 18.90
N VAL A 527 9.67 -5.27 18.58
CA VAL A 527 10.37 -6.50 18.97
C VAL A 527 11.42 -6.81 17.91
N PHE A 528 12.69 -6.63 18.23
CA PHE A 528 13.82 -6.78 17.31
C PHE A 528 13.79 -8.07 16.48
N ARG A 529 13.44 -9.20 17.12
CA ARG A 529 13.34 -10.50 16.42
C ARG A 529 12.24 -10.52 15.35
N SER A 530 11.13 -9.83 15.58
CA SER A 530 10.04 -9.69 14.60
C SER A 530 10.48 -8.83 13.42
N VAL A 531 11.07 -7.66 13.71
CA VAL A 531 11.60 -6.73 12.70
C VAL A 531 12.62 -7.44 11.80
N LEU A 532 13.56 -8.17 12.39
CA LEU A 532 14.58 -8.91 11.64
C LEU A 532 13.98 -9.98 10.71
N ARG A 533 12.99 -10.73 11.20
CA ARG A 533 12.30 -11.76 10.40
C ARG A 533 11.53 -11.14 9.23
N HIS A 534 10.84 -10.04 9.47
CA HIS A 534 10.09 -9.32 8.42
C HIS A 534 11.04 -8.72 7.37
N ALA A 535 12.14 -8.08 7.80
CA ALA A 535 13.15 -7.54 6.90
C ALA A 535 13.77 -8.64 6.04
N TRP A 536 14.17 -9.77 6.63
CA TRP A 536 14.73 -10.91 5.89
C TRP A 536 13.72 -11.51 4.90
N GLY A 537 12.47 -11.70 5.31
CA GLY A 537 11.42 -12.20 4.42
C GLY A 537 11.20 -11.33 3.17
N LYS A 538 11.14 -9.99 3.37
CA LYS A 538 11.03 -9.02 2.27
C LYS A 538 12.28 -9.04 1.36
N THR A 539 13.47 -9.12 1.94
CA THR A 539 14.75 -9.21 1.20
C THR A 539 14.87 -10.51 0.41
N TRP A 540 14.52 -11.65 1.01
CA TRP A 540 14.54 -12.93 0.32
C TRP A 540 13.59 -12.99 -0.87
N LEU A 541 12.40 -12.38 -0.72
CA LEU A 541 11.46 -12.25 -1.82
C LEU A 541 12.03 -11.42 -2.97
N TYR A 542 12.77 -10.35 -2.67
CA TYR A 542 13.49 -9.55 -3.66
C TYR A 542 14.54 -10.38 -4.40
N ILE A 543 15.43 -11.08 -3.66
CA ILE A 543 16.49 -11.91 -4.25
C ILE A 543 15.88 -12.96 -5.20
N ARG A 544 14.85 -13.66 -4.77
CA ARG A 544 14.22 -14.72 -5.55
C ARG A 544 13.53 -14.20 -6.82
N LYS A 545 12.80 -13.06 -6.72
CA LYS A 545 12.04 -12.54 -7.87
C LYS A 545 12.90 -11.69 -8.81
N ALA A 546 13.77 -10.84 -8.27
CA ALA A 546 14.57 -9.93 -9.07
C ALA A 546 15.81 -10.61 -9.66
N GLY A 547 16.50 -11.43 -8.88
CA GLY A 547 17.77 -12.04 -9.31
C GLY A 547 17.65 -12.91 -10.55
N THR A 548 16.66 -13.80 -10.62
CA THR A 548 16.47 -14.69 -11.79
C THR A 548 16.08 -13.93 -13.05
N LEU A 549 15.22 -12.92 -12.91
CA LEU A 549 14.75 -12.13 -14.04
C LEU A 549 15.83 -11.21 -14.59
N ILE A 550 16.55 -10.52 -13.70
CA ILE A 550 17.62 -9.59 -14.10
C ILE A 550 18.74 -10.36 -14.78
N LEU A 551 19.10 -11.56 -14.29
CA LEU A 551 20.05 -12.44 -14.97
C LEU A 551 19.60 -12.75 -16.41
N ALA A 552 18.36 -13.16 -16.62
CA ALA A 552 17.84 -13.47 -17.95
C ALA A 552 17.90 -12.24 -18.87
N VAL A 553 17.51 -11.07 -18.37
CA VAL A 553 17.53 -9.82 -19.15
C VAL A 553 18.96 -9.39 -19.47
N ASN A 554 19.91 -9.52 -18.53
CA ASN A 554 21.31 -9.17 -18.77
C ASN A 554 21.95 -10.08 -19.83
N ILE A 555 21.65 -11.39 -19.83
CA ILE A 555 22.08 -12.30 -20.89
C ILE A 555 21.50 -11.89 -22.26
N ILE A 556 20.23 -11.51 -22.29
CA ILE A 556 19.60 -11.01 -23.53
C ILE A 556 20.28 -9.72 -24.00
N MET A 557 20.52 -8.77 -23.09
CA MET A 557 21.19 -7.50 -23.43
C MET A 557 22.61 -7.72 -23.89
N TRP A 558 23.36 -8.61 -23.22
CA TRP A 558 24.69 -9.01 -23.68
C TRP A 558 24.63 -9.57 -25.12
N ALA A 559 23.69 -10.46 -25.40
CA ALA A 559 23.52 -11.03 -26.75
C ALA A 559 23.19 -9.96 -27.80
N LEU A 560 22.34 -8.98 -27.47
CA LEU A 560 21.97 -7.88 -28.38
C LEU A 560 23.17 -6.94 -28.68
N ILE A 561 24.07 -6.76 -27.72
CA ILE A 561 25.26 -5.91 -27.88
C ILE A 561 26.41 -6.68 -28.57
N TYR A 562 26.60 -7.94 -28.19
CA TYR A 562 27.74 -8.74 -28.63
C TYR A 562 27.57 -9.41 -30.01
N ILE A 563 26.33 -9.81 -30.38
CA ILE A 563 26.11 -10.56 -31.61
C ILE A 563 25.98 -9.61 -32.81
N PRO A 564 26.97 -9.65 -33.78
CA PRO A 564 26.86 -8.88 -35.01
C PRO A 564 25.83 -9.54 -35.94
N LEU A 565 25.06 -8.75 -36.68
CA LEU A 565 24.13 -9.28 -37.67
C LEU A 565 24.87 -9.84 -38.92
N PRO A 566 24.48 -11.05 -39.42
CA PRO A 566 25.18 -11.72 -40.51
C PRO A 566 25.07 -11.04 -41.87
N PHE A 567 24.29 -9.97 -42.01
CA PHE A 567 24.07 -9.28 -43.29
C PHE A 567 25.15 -8.26 -43.68
N TYR A 568 26.13 -7.99 -42.81
CA TYR A 568 27.22 -7.04 -43.06
C TYR A 568 28.55 -7.74 -43.30
N ASN A 569 28.60 -8.63 -44.33
CA ASN A 569 29.81 -9.24 -44.80
C ASN A 569 30.55 -8.30 -45.77
N ASN A 570 31.13 -7.21 -45.30
CA ASN A 570 32.17 -6.52 -46.07
C ASN A 570 33.52 -6.63 -45.37
N THR A 571 34.35 -7.41 -46.04
CA THR A 571 35.74 -7.69 -45.89
C THR A 571 36.62 -6.50 -45.50
N GLN A 572 37.62 -6.84 -44.63
CA GLN A 572 38.85 -6.10 -44.38
C GLN A 572 38.68 -4.86 -43.45
N THR A 573 38.82 -5.17 -42.17
CA THR A 573 39.58 -4.42 -41.20
C THR A 573 39.09 -4.74 -39.78
N SER A 574 39.88 -4.53 -38.77
CA SER A 574 39.66 -4.76 -37.35
C SER A 574 38.37 -4.13 -36.73
N GLU A 575 37.42 -3.70 -37.56
CA GLU A 575 36.10 -3.11 -37.19
C GLU A 575 35.02 -4.14 -36.92
N ARG A 576 35.36 -5.44 -36.88
CA ARG A 576 34.40 -6.55 -36.72
C ARG A 576 33.68 -6.55 -35.36
N ASN A 577 34.15 -5.78 -34.42
CA ASN A 577 33.64 -5.71 -33.07
C ASN A 577 33.04 -4.32 -32.71
N SER A 578 32.73 -3.44 -33.68
CA SER A 578 32.12 -2.17 -33.33
C SER A 578 30.65 -2.39 -32.91
N VAL A 579 30.30 -1.92 -31.71
CA VAL A 579 28.95 -1.92 -31.14
C VAL A 579 27.92 -1.30 -32.10
N GLU A 580 28.40 -0.48 -33.04
CA GLU A 580 27.62 0.18 -34.08
C GLU A 580 26.88 -0.79 -35.02
N HIS A 581 27.45 -1.97 -35.27
CA HIS A 581 26.90 -3.00 -36.16
C HIS A 581 26.20 -4.14 -35.41
N SER A 582 26.09 -4.03 -34.09
CA SER A 582 25.30 -4.94 -33.28
C SER A 582 23.79 -4.72 -33.47
N VAL A 583 22.98 -5.71 -33.04
CA VAL A 583 21.52 -5.54 -33.05
C VAL A 583 21.10 -4.32 -32.26
N ALA A 584 21.74 -4.07 -31.09
CA ALA A 584 21.50 -2.88 -30.27
C ALA A 584 21.83 -1.59 -31.02
N GLY A 585 22.96 -1.57 -31.80
CA GLY A 585 23.35 -0.42 -32.61
C GLY A 585 22.35 -0.06 -33.68
N ILE A 586 21.79 -1.06 -34.38
CA ILE A 586 20.78 -0.85 -35.42
C ILE A 586 19.49 -0.30 -34.79
N ILE A 587 19.05 -0.86 -33.64
CA ILE A 587 17.88 -0.34 -32.92
C ILE A 587 18.14 1.09 -32.45
N GLY A 588 19.34 1.40 -31.93
CA GLY A 588 19.72 2.74 -31.50
C GLY A 588 19.62 3.77 -32.63
N LYS A 589 20.11 3.42 -33.83
CA LYS A 589 20.00 4.24 -35.04
C LYS A 589 18.56 4.37 -35.56
N ALA A 590 17.76 3.33 -35.45
CA ALA A 590 16.36 3.36 -35.87
C ALA A 590 15.51 4.31 -34.98
N ILE A 591 15.89 4.48 -33.72
CA ILE A 591 15.20 5.37 -32.77
C ILE A 591 15.73 6.82 -32.86
N GLU A 592 16.95 7.01 -33.32
CA GLU A 592 17.63 8.33 -33.37
C GLU A 592 16.81 9.44 -34.06
N PRO A 593 16.08 9.21 -35.19
CA PRO A 593 15.28 10.26 -35.81
C PRO A 593 14.25 10.92 -34.87
N VAL A 594 13.76 10.15 -33.87
CA VAL A 594 12.82 10.66 -32.85
C VAL A 594 13.58 11.30 -31.67
N THR A 595 14.65 10.67 -31.21
CA THR A 595 15.38 11.12 -30.02
C THR A 595 16.32 12.30 -30.28
N LYS A 596 16.64 12.57 -31.55
CA LYS A 596 17.39 13.77 -31.99
C LYS A 596 16.72 15.07 -31.55
N TYR A 597 15.36 15.11 -31.45
CA TYR A 597 14.63 16.29 -30.97
C TYR A 597 14.90 16.62 -29.49
N VAL A 598 15.42 15.67 -28.71
CA VAL A 598 15.85 15.86 -27.32
C VAL A 598 17.39 15.84 -27.19
N GLY A 599 18.11 15.87 -28.33
CA GLY A 599 19.56 15.92 -28.38
C GLY A 599 20.26 14.57 -28.19
N PHE A 600 19.58 13.43 -28.38
CA PHE A 600 20.16 12.11 -28.21
C PHE A 600 20.58 11.49 -29.56
N ASP A 601 21.75 10.87 -29.58
CA ASP A 601 22.29 10.08 -30.70
C ASP A 601 22.06 8.58 -30.47
N TRP A 602 22.50 7.78 -31.42
CA TRP A 602 22.40 6.33 -31.36
C TRP A 602 23.15 5.71 -30.18
N LYS A 603 24.29 6.33 -29.73
CA LYS A 603 25.09 5.86 -28.59
C LYS A 603 24.29 5.98 -27.29
N ILE A 604 23.67 7.12 -27.07
CA ILE A 604 22.77 7.34 -25.91
C ILE A 604 21.57 6.40 -25.98
N ASN A 605 20.99 6.18 -27.18
CA ASN A 605 19.85 5.30 -27.35
C ASN A 605 20.17 3.84 -26.95
N ILE A 606 21.36 3.32 -27.32
CA ILE A 606 21.81 1.99 -26.88
C ILE A 606 21.91 1.93 -25.36
N ALA A 607 22.55 2.94 -24.75
CA ALA A 607 22.68 3.01 -23.30
C ALA A 607 21.31 3.08 -22.58
N LEU A 608 20.33 3.78 -23.14
CA LEU A 608 18.96 3.83 -22.63
C LEU A 608 18.22 2.49 -22.77
N ILE A 609 18.45 1.73 -23.85
CA ILE A 609 17.91 0.39 -24.02
C ILE A 609 18.50 -0.54 -22.94
N GLY A 610 19.83 -0.52 -22.73
CA GLY A 610 20.46 -1.24 -21.63
C GLY A 610 19.91 -0.86 -20.26
N GLY A 611 19.69 0.42 -20.05
CA GLY A 611 19.13 0.96 -18.82
C GLY A 611 17.66 0.61 -18.56
N MET A 612 16.93 0.03 -19.52
CA MET A 612 15.61 -0.56 -19.25
C MET A 612 15.74 -1.87 -18.47
N ALA A 613 16.81 -2.62 -18.68
CA ALA A 613 17.10 -3.81 -17.88
C ALA A 613 17.43 -3.44 -16.44
N ALA A 614 18.47 -2.65 -16.27
CA ALA A 614 18.93 -2.11 -15.00
C ALA A 614 19.60 -0.75 -15.26
N LYS A 615 19.26 0.26 -14.44
CA LYS A 615 19.66 1.66 -14.70
C LYS A 615 21.17 1.89 -14.63
N GLU A 616 21.88 1.14 -13.82
CA GLU A 616 23.32 1.15 -13.67
C GLU A 616 24.06 0.72 -14.97
N VAL A 617 23.44 -0.13 -15.78
CA VAL A 617 23.99 -0.61 -17.06
C VAL A 617 24.21 0.53 -18.07
N ILE A 618 23.53 1.68 -17.89
CA ILE A 618 23.72 2.86 -18.75
C ILE A 618 25.19 3.30 -18.77
N VAL A 619 25.84 3.36 -17.61
CA VAL A 619 27.23 3.81 -17.49
C VAL A 619 28.18 2.81 -18.15
N GLY A 620 27.99 1.51 -17.87
CA GLY A 620 28.79 0.45 -18.51
C GLY A 620 28.62 0.42 -20.03
N THR A 621 27.39 0.57 -20.52
CA THR A 621 27.12 0.64 -21.96
C THR A 621 27.77 1.85 -22.62
N LEU A 622 27.68 3.03 -21.99
CA LEU A 622 28.39 4.22 -22.49
C LEU A 622 29.91 3.99 -22.53
N GLY A 623 30.50 3.39 -21.48
CA GLY A 623 31.92 3.02 -21.45
C GLY A 623 32.30 2.11 -22.63
N THR A 624 31.53 1.06 -22.87
CA THR A 624 31.74 0.11 -24.00
C THR A 624 31.61 0.81 -25.37
N VAL A 625 30.61 1.68 -25.52
CA VAL A 625 30.36 2.38 -26.81
C VAL A 625 31.45 3.40 -27.11
N TYR A 626 32.07 3.99 -26.07
CA TYR A 626 33.20 4.90 -26.23
C TYR A 626 34.57 4.21 -26.33
N ASN A 627 34.62 2.87 -26.52
CA ASN A 627 35.83 2.06 -26.70
C ASN A 627 36.90 2.30 -25.61
N MET A 628 36.44 2.46 -24.38
CA MET A 628 37.38 2.44 -23.28
C MET A 628 37.83 1.00 -23.04
N GLU A 629 38.92 0.58 -23.67
CA GLU A 629 39.73 -0.50 -23.16
C GLU A 629 40.11 -0.14 -21.74
N ILE A 630 39.90 -1.04 -20.79
CA ILE A 630 40.43 -0.92 -19.42
C ILE A 630 41.94 -1.03 -19.54
N VAL A 631 42.56 0.09 -19.87
CA VAL A 631 44.04 0.24 -19.76
C VAL A 631 44.27 0.68 -18.33
N ASP A 632 45.10 -0.05 -17.63
CA ASP A 632 45.53 0.13 -16.22
C ASP A 632 46.18 1.49 -15.89
N ASP A 633 45.90 2.54 -16.62
CA ASP A 633 46.42 3.88 -16.33
C ASP A 633 45.34 4.80 -15.77
N GLU A 634 45.54 5.18 -14.53
CA GLU A 634 44.73 6.01 -13.61
C GLU A 634 44.23 7.38 -14.14
N GLN A 635 44.28 7.72 -15.43
CA GLN A 635 44.13 9.13 -15.86
C GLN A 635 43.00 9.45 -16.84
N SER A 636 42.26 8.51 -17.39
CA SER A 636 41.13 8.85 -18.25
C SER A 636 39.79 8.25 -17.77
N SER A 637 39.18 8.88 -16.77
CA SER A 637 37.84 8.48 -16.37
C SER A 637 36.84 8.73 -17.50
N LEU A 638 35.80 7.91 -17.63
CA LEU A 638 34.71 8.07 -18.62
C LEU A 638 34.13 9.50 -18.61
N SER A 639 34.13 10.17 -17.46
CA SER A 639 33.69 11.56 -17.33
C SER A 639 34.59 12.52 -18.12
N THR A 640 35.91 12.27 -18.18
CA THR A 640 36.87 13.07 -18.94
C THR A 640 36.73 12.84 -20.45
N VAL A 641 36.47 11.59 -20.88
CA VAL A 641 36.24 11.28 -22.30
C VAL A 641 34.96 11.95 -22.80
N ILE A 642 33.88 11.84 -22.04
CA ILE A 642 32.60 12.48 -22.39
C ILE A 642 32.69 14.00 -22.37
N SER A 643 33.46 14.62 -21.43
CA SER A 643 33.62 16.06 -21.36
C SER A 643 34.41 16.64 -22.54
N ASN A 644 35.30 15.84 -23.16
CA ASN A 644 36.11 16.23 -24.31
C ASN A 644 35.47 15.94 -25.66
N ASP A 645 34.34 15.19 -25.69
CA ASP A 645 33.61 14.91 -26.91
C ASP A 645 32.84 16.15 -27.38
N LYS A 646 33.02 16.53 -28.66
CA LYS A 646 32.41 17.73 -29.29
C LYS A 646 30.89 17.69 -29.33
N ASP A 647 30.30 16.49 -29.28
CA ASP A 647 28.86 16.30 -29.34
C ASP A 647 28.21 16.47 -27.97
N TRP A 648 28.97 16.54 -26.88
CA TRP A 648 28.46 16.70 -25.53
C TRP A 648 28.59 18.14 -25.02
N TYR A 649 27.54 18.61 -24.40
CA TYR A 649 27.47 19.93 -23.75
C TYR A 649 26.52 19.87 -22.52
N PRO A 650 26.61 20.84 -21.60
CA PRO A 650 25.88 20.78 -20.31
C PRO A 650 24.37 20.60 -20.44
N LEU A 651 23.73 21.24 -21.43
CA LEU A 651 22.29 21.11 -21.63
C LEU A 651 21.91 19.67 -22.04
N ARG A 652 22.71 19.03 -22.93
CA ARG A 652 22.49 17.64 -23.34
C ARG A 652 22.63 16.68 -22.16
N ALA A 653 23.66 16.88 -21.31
CA ALA A 653 23.86 16.11 -20.10
C ALA A 653 22.68 16.27 -19.10
N LEU A 654 22.18 17.49 -18.88
CA LEU A 654 21.02 17.76 -18.04
C LEU A 654 19.77 17.08 -18.58
N THR A 655 19.53 17.18 -19.89
CA THR A 655 18.39 16.54 -20.56
C THR A 655 18.42 15.02 -20.42
N LEU A 656 19.61 14.41 -20.56
CA LEU A 656 19.79 12.97 -20.36
C LEU A 656 19.52 12.56 -18.91
N MET A 657 20.01 13.32 -17.93
CA MET A 657 19.72 13.04 -16.51
C MET A 657 18.22 13.06 -16.21
N ILE A 658 17.50 14.06 -16.73
CA ILE A 658 16.03 14.17 -16.58
C ILE A 658 15.33 13.01 -17.29
N PHE A 659 15.76 12.66 -18.49
CA PHE A 659 15.20 11.53 -19.22
C PHE A 659 15.41 10.22 -18.45
N VAL A 660 16.62 9.93 -18.00
CA VAL A 660 16.96 8.74 -17.20
C VAL A 660 16.15 8.69 -15.90
N MET A 661 15.87 9.85 -15.32
CA MET A 661 15.04 9.93 -14.13
C MET A 661 13.61 9.47 -14.36
N LEU A 662 13.01 9.86 -15.48
CA LEU A 662 11.56 9.72 -15.72
C LEU A 662 11.17 8.55 -16.62
N TYR A 663 12.07 8.07 -17.53
CA TYR A 663 11.74 7.07 -18.53
C TYR A 663 11.49 5.70 -17.92
N ALA A 664 11.11 4.77 -18.77
CA ALA A 664 10.71 3.39 -18.48
C ALA A 664 11.20 2.82 -17.14
N PRO A 665 10.33 2.24 -16.31
CA PRO A 665 10.74 1.52 -15.10
C PRO A 665 11.70 0.37 -15.45
N CYS A 666 12.58 -0.01 -14.53
CA CYS A 666 13.38 -1.22 -14.71
C CYS A 666 12.49 -2.47 -14.73
N VAL A 667 12.98 -3.53 -15.38
CA VAL A 667 12.21 -4.77 -15.55
C VAL A 667 11.75 -5.35 -14.20
N ALA A 668 12.59 -5.27 -13.16
CA ALA A 668 12.21 -5.71 -11.81
C ALA A 668 10.97 -4.97 -11.28
N THR A 669 10.86 -3.67 -11.54
CA THR A 669 9.70 -2.85 -11.17
C THR A 669 8.46 -3.27 -11.96
N LEU A 670 8.57 -3.50 -13.27
CA LEU A 670 7.46 -3.93 -14.13
C LEU A 670 6.90 -5.30 -13.70
N VAL A 671 7.79 -6.25 -13.40
CA VAL A 671 7.39 -7.60 -12.93
C VAL A 671 6.76 -7.54 -11.56
N THR A 672 7.28 -6.71 -10.65
CA THR A 672 6.65 -6.53 -9.35
C THR A 672 5.25 -5.94 -9.51
N MET A 673 5.07 -4.94 -10.38
CA MET A 673 3.78 -4.35 -10.69
C MET A 673 2.82 -5.39 -11.29
N TRP A 674 3.30 -6.25 -12.20
CA TRP A 674 2.50 -7.35 -12.74
C TRP A 674 2.08 -8.33 -11.65
N SER A 675 3.00 -8.74 -10.79
CA SER A 675 2.71 -9.64 -9.67
C SER A 675 1.67 -9.07 -8.69
N GLU A 676 1.67 -7.73 -8.48
CA GLU A 676 0.76 -7.06 -7.54
C GLU A 676 -0.61 -6.72 -8.14
N THR A 677 -0.69 -6.59 -9.47
CA THR A 677 -1.94 -6.24 -10.16
C THR A 677 -2.62 -7.43 -10.81
N GLY A 678 -1.90 -8.55 -11.00
CA GLY A 678 -2.38 -9.76 -11.69
C GLY A 678 -2.60 -9.58 -13.20
N THR A 679 -2.33 -8.38 -13.77
CA THR A 679 -2.57 -8.06 -15.18
C THR A 679 -1.37 -7.37 -15.81
N ILE A 680 -1.02 -7.75 -17.05
CA ILE A 680 0.09 -7.14 -17.78
C ILE A 680 -0.24 -5.72 -18.28
N ARG A 681 -1.50 -5.32 -18.26
CA ARG A 681 -1.96 -4.01 -18.76
C ARG A 681 -1.33 -2.83 -18.02
N PHE A 682 -1.22 -2.91 -16.70
CA PHE A 682 -0.67 -1.81 -15.89
C PHE A 682 0.85 -1.65 -16.03
N PRO A 683 1.66 -2.73 -16.04
CA PRO A 683 3.09 -2.62 -16.38
C PRO A 683 3.34 -2.03 -17.75
N LEU A 684 2.62 -2.48 -18.80
CA LEU A 684 2.74 -1.92 -20.14
C LEU A 684 2.32 -0.45 -20.19
N PHE A 685 1.21 -0.12 -19.55
CA PHE A 685 0.79 1.29 -19.45
C PHE A 685 1.85 2.13 -18.74
N SER A 686 2.43 1.66 -17.64
CA SER A 686 3.51 2.34 -16.92
C SER A 686 4.72 2.58 -17.81
N LEU A 687 5.12 1.57 -18.60
CA LEU A 687 6.24 1.66 -19.54
C LEU A 687 6.02 2.79 -20.57
N PHE A 688 4.86 2.80 -21.23
CA PHE A 688 4.55 3.82 -22.23
C PHE A 688 4.33 5.20 -21.63
N PHE A 689 3.59 5.28 -20.52
CA PHE A 689 3.28 6.54 -19.84
C PHE A 689 4.53 7.23 -19.34
N SER A 690 5.41 6.51 -18.63
CA SER A 690 6.64 7.08 -18.09
C SER A 690 7.63 7.48 -19.20
N THR A 691 7.77 6.68 -20.26
CA THR A 691 8.62 7.02 -21.41
C THR A 691 8.10 8.25 -22.15
N THR A 692 6.77 8.35 -22.35
CA THR A 692 6.17 9.53 -22.97
C THR A 692 6.35 10.76 -22.08
N ALA A 693 6.13 10.66 -20.77
CA ALA A 693 6.35 11.76 -19.85
C ALA A 693 7.82 12.21 -19.84
N ALA A 694 8.76 11.26 -19.84
CA ALA A 694 10.20 11.55 -19.93
C ALA A 694 10.53 12.30 -21.21
N PHE A 695 9.99 11.85 -22.35
CA PHE A 695 10.24 12.49 -23.64
C PHE A 695 9.67 13.92 -23.69
N VAL A 696 8.44 14.13 -23.23
CA VAL A 696 7.82 15.46 -23.20
C VAL A 696 8.58 16.43 -22.29
N VAL A 697 8.92 15.99 -21.07
CA VAL A 697 9.66 16.86 -20.12
C VAL A 697 11.06 17.18 -20.66
N SER A 698 11.76 16.19 -21.21
CA SER A 698 13.09 16.37 -21.80
C SER A 698 13.06 17.28 -23.04
N LEU A 699 12.02 17.17 -23.87
CA LEU A 699 11.79 18.04 -25.03
C LEU A 699 11.63 19.50 -24.57
N ILE A 700 10.81 19.73 -23.54
CA ILE A 700 10.57 21.07 -22.98
C ILE A 700 11.90 21.65 -22.44
N VAL A 701 12.62 20.85 -21.62
CA VAL A 701 13.89 21.31 -21.02
C VAL A 701 14.94 21.60 -22.11
N PHE A 702 15.07 20.74 -23.12
CA PHE A 702 16.02 20.90 -24.19
C PHE A 702 15.75 22.18 -25.01
N HIS A 703 14.51 22.41 -25.43
CA HIS A 703 14.17 23.59 -26.22
C HIS A 703 14.21 24.90 -25.41
N ILE A 704 13.76 24.89 -24.16
CA ILE A 704 13.86 26.05 -23.27
C ILE A 704 15.35 26.35 -22.97
N GLY A 705 16.15 25.33 -22.72
CA GLY A 705 17.59 25.48 -22.51
C GLY A 705 18.31 26.11 -23.72
N HIS A 706 17.95 25.68 -24.93
CA HIS A 706 18.46 26.31 -26.16
C HIS A 706 18.02 27.76 -26.31
N LEU A 707 16.77 28.10 -26.03
CA LEU A 707 16.28 29.49 -26.06
C LEU A 707 16.98 30.39 -25.04
N LEU A 708 17.37 29.85 -23.90
CA LEU A 708 18.09 30.57 -22.85
C LEU A 708 19.60 30.53 -23.03
N SER A 709 20.12 29.91 -24.09
CA SER A 709 21.59 29.70 -24.36
C SER A 709 22.29 29.05 -23.15
N PHE A 710 21.63 28.15 -22.47
CA PHE A 710 22.18 27.49 -21.30
C PHE A 710 23.14 26.36 -21.72
N GLY A 711 24.45 26.62 -21.65
CA GLY A 711 25.46 25.60 -21.88
C GLY A 711 25.43 24.95 -23.28
N THR A 712 25.02 25.71 -24.30
CA THR A 712 25.01 25.29 -25.73
C THR A 712 26.37 25.58 -26.39
#